data_782a29dc4783beb6b0221eca4f4255ef
#
_entry.id   782a29dc4783beb6b0221eca4f4255ef
#
_cell.length_a   1.000
_cell.length_b   1.000
_cell.length_c   1.000
_cell.angle_alpha   90.00
_cell.angle_beta   90.00
_cell.angle_gamma   90.00
#
_symmetry.space_group_name_H-M   'P 1'
#
loop_
_entity.id
_entity.type
_entity.pdbx_description
1 polymer ?
#
loop_
_entity_poly.entity_id
_entity_poly.type
_entity_poly.pdbx_seq_one_letter_code
_entity_poly.pdbx_strand_id
1 'polypeptide(L)'
;MGSLLASAAEVDELIADLADGNKVARREAARSLALLGPEAKPAVSALVKGLDDDEEQVFFWSATALANLGPHAHEATPELIKRLRRSGRRYRDQVRLRVVTALTRIGPAAIPQLIDALGNESRSIRSGAAKVLGNMGSTAHEAVPRLFALLADEEIYLGETAGAALGKIGPAAHPPVLEALDSENENVRAAAAVAIGWMSQPGEPAKPLAKRLEAEPSSRVTANGLEALNRVGLPGDQMLPLLLPALDHDSNRVRHEAMNGLLSLRPDSRAAVPHLVERLASDDPAKRSQAINLLGRIGPDAGDAVPRLIAHLGQTAEEEQAACRQAMVEIGQAAVPGILASAKLQPLAKLGGESWQARCLGEIGLQAAPVLAAALKAEQGDGPVYLALLGLKNIAAKSAVARQAILPFLEHEQAAFRGMALAALVASAAKPASLMPLLQVAMRDENSLVRQAAMDALASLGPSARGATSALVESLGDGNAVIRLSAVRAIGKLGSDDPALASRLAGMLDGAGTDLRLAVVESLGGFRKLPKGAVTSLVGVLGVEHVATQSAAFDALAKLGPEAKPALPALNQAVRHDNAGVRASALNALAKVEQDDAKLLAALKSALGDSSAKVRHTAIRELGELGSDARPAGPELFVRLDTSEDRQVTMAALRRVRVRDVDLYISALDNEEPLVRLFACQALRRAGKGARKARPEISKLTRDKYDYVRREARRALDALK
;
A
#
# COMPACT_ATOMS: atom_id res chain seq x y z
N MET A 1 -2.82 -44.25 -9.97
CA MET A 1 -3.43 -44.39 -8.64
C MET A 1 -4.70 -45.20 -8.86
N GLY A 2 -4.72 -46.39 -8.34
CA GLY A 2 -5.81 -47.37 -8.58
C GLY A 2 -7.10 -46.86 -7.98
N SER A 3 -8.17 -46.83 -8.78
CA SER A 3 -9.52 -46.76 -8.31
C SER A 3 -9.83 -48.06 -7.57
N LEU A 4 -9.87 -48.01 -6.26
CA LEU A 4 -10.60 -49.00 -5.47
C LEU A 4 -12.08 -48.83 -5.87
N LEU A 5 -12.62 -49.74 -6.67
CA LEU A 5 -14.06 -49.90 -6.92
C LEU A 5 -14.71 -50.09 -5.55
N ALA A 6 -15.54 -49.12 -5.12
CA ALA A 6 -16.30 -49.28 -3.89
C ALA A 6 -17.19 -50.50 -4.00
N SER A 7 -17.20 -51.31 -2.96
CA SER A 7 -18.10 -52.48 -2.94
C SER A 7 -19.56 -52.06 -2.81
N ALA A 8 -20.51 -52.83 -3.35
CA ALA A 8 -21.93 -52.52 -3.17
C ALA A 8 -22.31 -52.35 -1.68
N ALA A 9 -21.66 -53.11 -0.79
CA ALA A 9 -21.85 -53.02 0.65
C ALA A 9 -21.40 -51.65 1.24
N GLU A 10 -20.32 -51.03 0.73
CA GLU A 10 -19.91 -49.69 1.15
C GLU A 10 -20.91 -48.60 0.72
N VAL A 11 -21.51 -48.71 -0.46
CA VAL A 11 -22.55 -47.78 -0.91
C VAL A 11 -23.80 -47.91 -0.06
N ASP A 12 -24.21 -49.14 0.31
CA ASP A 12 -25.37 -49.40 1.17
C ASP A 12 -25.16 -48.85 2.60
N GLU A 13 -23.95 -48.95 3.14
CA GLU A 13 -23.59 -48.35 4.42
C GLU A 13 -23.69 -46.83 4.37
N LEU A 14 -23.14 -46.19 3.33
CA LEU A 14 -23.24 -44.74 3.13
C LEU A 14 -24.68 -44.24 2.93
N ILE A 15 -25.54 -45.05 2.31
CA ILE A 15 -26.98 -44.78 2.19
C ILE A 15 -27.64 -44.77 3.58
N ALA A 16 -27.29 -45.76 4.43
CA ALA A 16 -27.79 -45.82 5.81
C ALA A 16 -27.30 -44.62 6.65
N ASP A 17 -26.03 -44.31 6.55
CA ASP A 17 -25.42 -43.15 7.24
C ASP A 17 -26.00 -41.80 6.80
N LEU A 18 -26.42 -41.69 5.54
CA LEU A 18 -27.09 -40.49 5.03
C LEU A 18 -28.45 -40.25 5.67
N ALA A 19 -29.08 -41.30 6.20
CA ALA A 19 -30.35 -41.26 6.95
C ALA A 19 -30.16 -41.22 8.49
N ASP A 20 -28.91 -41.19 8.99
CA ASP A 20 -28.58 -41.18 10.42
C ASP A 20 -29.06 -39.89 11.11
N GLY A 21 -29.39 -39.98 12.41
CA GLY A 21 -29.75 -38.82 13.23
C GLY A 21 -28.60 -37.85 13.46
N ASN A 22 -27.35 -38.32 13.33
CA ASN A 22 -26.15 -37.49 13.54
C ASN A 22 -25.78 -36.71 12.25
N LYS A 23 -25.85 -35.40 12.31
CA LYS A 23 -25.53 -34.53 11.17
C LYS A 23 -24.11 -34.68 10.63
N VAL A 24 -23.14 -35.12 11.47
CA VAL A 24 -21.75 -35.34 11.01
C VAL A 24 -21.69 -36.60 10.16
N ALA A 25 -22.38 -37.70 10.58
CA ALA A 25 -22.48 -38.94 9.79
C ALA A 25 -23.13 -38.63 8.43
N ARG A 26 -24.29 -37.96 8.42
CA ARG A 26 -24.97 -37.59 7.17
C ARG A 26 -24.08 -36.77 6.22
N ARG A 27 -23.33 -35.79 6.76
CA ARG A 27 -22.42 -34.95 5.96
C ARG A 27 -21.28 -35.76 5.34
N GLU A 28 -20.60 -36.57 6.14
CA GLU A 28 -19.50 -37.40 5.63
C GLU A 28 -20.00 -38.48 4.63
N ALA A 29 -21.15 -39.05 4.86
CA ALA A 29 -21.78 -39.97 3.90
C ALA A 29 -22.10 -39.29 2.57
N ALA A 30 -22.73 -38.09 2.59
CA ALA A 30 -23.01 -37.31 1.38
C ALA A 30 -21.71 -36.94 0.63
N ARG A 31 -20.66 -36.59 1.35
CA ARG A 31 -19.36 -36.26 0.80
C ARG A 31 -18.68 -37.46 0.16
N SER A 32 -18.70 -38.60 0.84
CA SER A 32 -18.15 -39.87 0.32
C SER A 32 -18.86 -40.31 -0.94
N LEU A 33 -20.21 -40.28 -0.97
CA LEU A 33 -21.01 -40.56 -2.15
C LEU A 33 -20.69 -39.61 -3.32
N ALA A 34 -20.41 -38.33 -3.04
CA ALA A 34 -19.97 -37.38 -4.07
C ALA A 34 -18.60 -37.71 -4.66
N LEU A 35 -17.69 -38.29 -3.88
CA LEU A 35 -16.35 -38.70 -4.32
C LEU A 35 -16.39 -40.03 -5.13
N LEU A 36 -17.35 -40.89 -4.88
CA LEU A 36 -17.52 -42.15 -5.60
C LEU A 36 -17.99 -41.95 -7.06
N GLY A 37 -18.58 -40.82 -7.38
CA GLY A 37 -19.04 -40.52 -8.75
C GLY A 37 -20.09 -41.54 -9.25
N PRO A 38 -19.92 -42.13 -10.45
CA PRO A 38 -20.93 -43.04 -11.04
C PRO A 38 -21.28 -44.28 -10.19
N GLU A 39 -20.37 -44.72 -9.34
CA GLU A 39 -20.59 -45.89 -8.46
C GLU A 39 -21.64 -45.62 -7.38
N ALA A 40 -21.88 -44.35 -7.03
CA ALA A 40 -22.95 -43.96 -6.12
C ALA A 40 -24.36 -44.01 -6.72
N LYS A 41 -24.57 -44.58 -7.93
CA LYS A 41 -25.90 -44.71 -8.58
C LYS A 41 -26.97 -45.32 -7.67
N PRO A 42 -26.73 -46.37 -6.86
CA PRO A 42 -27.77 -46.92 -5.96
C PRO A 42 -28.26 -45.91 -4.92
N ALA A 43 -27.45 -44.88 -4.60
CA ALA A 43 -27.77 -43.86 -3.60
C ALA A 43 -28.63 -42.68 -4.12
N VAL A 44 -29.04 -42.64 -5.40
CA VAL A 44 -29.80 -41.53 -6.00
C VAL A 44 -31.00 -41.13 -5.15
N SER A 45 -31.85 -42.09 -4.74
CA SER A 45 -33.04 -41.81 -3.93
C SER A 45 -32.71 -41.26 -2.53
N ALA A 46 -31.63 -41.71 -1.91
CA ALA A 46 -31.15 -41.19 -0.63
C ALA A 46 -30.56 -39.79 -0.79
N LEU A 47 -29.78 -39.52 -1.85
CA LEU A 47 -29.26 -38.22 -2.18
C LEU A 47 -30.36 -37.20 -2.49
N VAL A 48 -31.44 -37.62 -3.13
CA VAL A 48 -32.63 -36.76 -3.35
C VAL A 48 -33.25 -36.35 -2.02
N LYS A 49 -33.38 -37.27 -1.03
CA LYS A 49 -33.82 -36.91 0.34
C LYS A 49 -32.83 -35.97 1.02
N GLY A 50 -31.54 -36.15 0.82
CA GLY A 50 -30.49 -35.25 1.32
C GLY A 50 -30.56 -33.80 0.80
N LEU A 51 -31.31 -33.54 -0.27
CA LEU A 51 -31.65 -32.19 -0.74
C LEU A 51 -32.68 -31.49 0.17
N ASP A 52 -33.29 -32.17 1.12
CA ASP A 52 -34.20 -31.60 2.11
C ASP A 52 -33.59 -31.54 3.51
N ASP A 53 -32.34 -31.93 3.67
CA ASP A 53 -31.66 -31.96 4.95
C ASP A 53 -31.57 -30.56 5.57
N ASP A 54 -31.70 -30.51 6.88
CA ASP A 54 -31.57 -29.29 7.69
C ASP A 54 -30.10 -28.80 7.78
N GLU A 55 -29.13 -29.69 7.60
CA GLU A 55 -27.72 -29.41 7.56
C GLU A 55 -27.28 -28.99 6.14
N GLU A 56 -26.88 -27.72 5.99
CA GLU A 56 -26.52 -27.15 4.69
C GLU A 56 -25.40 -27.90 3.94
N GLN A 57 -24.49 -28.53 4.68
CA GLN A 57 -23.40 -29.32 4.07
C GLN A 57 -23.90 -30.66 3.50
N VAL A 58 -24.93 -31.26 4.10
CA VAL A 58 -25.55 -32.47 3.55
C VAL A 58 -26.21 -32.14 2.22
N PHE A 59 -27.02 -31.07 2.17
CA PHE A 59 -27.60 -30.57 0.93
C PHE A 59 -26.52 -30.31 -0.15
N PHE A 60 -25.44 -29.60 0.22
CA PHE A 60 -24.36 -29.27 -0.71
C PHE A 60 -23.72 -30.52 -1.33
N TRP A 61 -23.37 -31.50 -0.48
CA TRP A 61 -22.71 -32.72 -0.94
C TRP A 61 -23.66 -33.63 -1.69
N SER A 62 -24.94 -33.70 -1.30
CA SER A 62 -25.97 -34.44 -2.04
C SER A 62 -26.17 -33.89 -3.45
N ALA A 63 -26.27 -32.55 -3.61
CA ALA A 63 -26.36 -31.94 -4.93
C ALA A 63 -25.07 -32.14 -5.75
N THR A 64 -23.92 -32.18 -5.10
CA THR A 64 -22.62 -32.45 -5.73
C THR A 64 -22.53 -33.91 -6.19
N ALA A 65 -22.97 -34.83 -5.37
CA ALA A 65 -23.02 -36.26 -5.73
C ALA A 65 -23.94 -36.50 -6.94
N LEU A 66 -25.14 -35.92 -6.95
CA LEU A 66 -26.06 -35.98 -8.09
C LEU A 66 -25.45 -35.36 -9.36
N ALA A 67 -24.68 -34.26 -9.23
CA ALA A 67 -23.95 -33.69 -10.34
C ALA A 67 -22.84 -34.63 -10.87
N ASN A 68 -22.14 -35.34 -9.99
CA ASN A 68 -21.08 -36.29 -10.37
C ASN A 68 -21.62 -37.59 -10.96
N LEU A 69 -22.81 -37.98 -10.58
CA LEU A 69 -23.55 -39.10 -11.20
C LEU A 69 -23.97 -38.82 -12.65
N GLY A 70 -24.14 -37.54 -13.02
CA GLY A 70 -24.51 -37.12 -14.36
C GLY A 70 -25.82 -37.77 -14.81
N PRO A 71 -25.88 -38.42 -16.02
CA PRO A 71 -27.10 -39.03 -16.55
C PRO A 71 -27.72 -40.09 -15.66
N HIS A 72 -26.96 -40.75 -14.79
CA HIS A 72 -27.47 -41.74 -13.85
C HIS A 72 -28.40 -41.17 -12.77
N ALA A 73 -28.38 -39.84 -12.58
CA ALA A 73 -29.23 -39.15 -11.62
C ALA A 73 -30.51 -38.55 -12.24
N HIS A 74 -30.95 -39.01 -13.42
CA HIS A 74 -32.13 -38.46 -14.13
C HIS A 74 -33.41 -38.51 -13.30
N GLU A 75 -33.60 -39.52 -12.45
CA GLU A 75 -34.74 -39.66 -11.53
C GLU A 75 -34.79 -38.48 -10.50
N ALA A 76 -33.68 -37.83 -10.22
CA ALA A 76 -33.61 -36.68 -9.32
C ALA A 76 -34.11 -35.37 -9.96
N THR A 77 -34.35 -35.33 -11.27
CA THR A 77 -34.68 -34.11 -12.02
C THR A 77 -35.86 -33.33 -11.45
N PRO A 78 -37.03 -33.93 -11.10
CA PRO A 78 -38.18 -33.20 -10.58
C PRO A 78 -37.86 -32.49 -9.27
N GLU A 79 -37.11 -33.13 -8.38
CA GLU A 79 -36.75 -32.57 -7.08
C GLU A 79 -35.69 -31.49 -7.21
N LEU A 80 -34.68 -31.66 -8.06
CA LEU A 80 -33.69 -30.65 -8.39
C LEU A 80 -34.35 -29.40 -9.00
N ILE A 81 -35.36 -29.54 -9.86
CA ILE A 81 -36.11 -28.40 -10.41
C ILE A 81 -36.81 -27.61 -9.31
N LYS A 82 -37.45 -28.25 -8.33
CA LYS A 82 -38.06 -27.57 -7.18
C LYS A 82 -37.03 -26.76 -6.40
N ARG A 83 -35.78 -27.22 -6.31
CA ARG A 83 -34.67 -26.55 -5.61
C ARG A 83 -34.10 -25.37 -6.38
N LEU A 84 -34.49 -25.12 -7.62
CA LEU A 84 -34.18 -23.85 -8.33
C LEU A 84 -34.90 -22.67 -7.70
N ARG A 85 -35.89 -22.85 -6.83
CA ARG A 85 -36.61 -21.81 -6.11
C ARG A 85 -35.65 -21.06 -5.17
N ARG A 86 -35.66 -19.73 -5.23
CA ARG A 86 -34.84 -18.88 -4.35
C ARG A 86 -35.36 -18.94 -2.91
N SER A 87 -34.47 -19.16 -1.95
CA SER A 87 -34.86 -19.32 -0.54
C SER A 87 -34.64 -18.05 0.33
N GLY A 88 -34.05 -17.01 -0.24
CA GLY A 88 -33.72 -15.76 0.50
C GLY A 88 -32.58 -15.89 1.52
N ARG A 89 -31.97 -17.04 1.69
CA ARG A 89 -30.81 -17.29 2.52
C ARG A 89 -29.54 -17.32 1.67
N ARG A 90 -28.58 -16.46 1.96
CA ARG A 90 -27.35 -16.24 1.17
C ARG A 90 -26.58 -17.53 0.86
N TYR A 91 -26.51 -18.45 1.78
CA TYR A 91 -25.84 -19.74 1.60
C TYR A 91 -26.61 -20.66 0.62
N ARG A 92 -27.93 -20.75 0.74
CA ARG A 92 -28.75 -21.55 -0.17
C ARG A 92 -28.73 -21.03 -1.61
N ASP A 93 -28.51 -19.71 -1.81
CA ASP A 93 -28.32 -19.17 -3.16
C ASP A 93 -26.98 -19.60 -3.78
N GLN A 94 -25.91 -19.77 -2.98
CA GLN A 94 -24.65 -20.37 -3.46
C GLN A 94 -24.80 -21.86 -3.84
N VAL A 95 -25.59 -22.60 -3.07
CA VAL A 95 -25.82 -24.03 -3.33
C VAL A 95 -26.69 -24.21 -4.55
N ARG A 96 -27.59 -23.26 -4.90
CA ARG A 96 -28.38 -23.27 -6.13
C ARG A 96 -27.52 -23.48 -7.39
N LEU A 97 -26.30 -22.97 -7.38
CA LEU A 97 -25.34 -23.20 -8.47
C LEU A 97 -25.02 -24.70 -8.63
N ARG A 98 -24.98 -25.48 -7.54
CA ARG A 98 -24.78 -26.92 -7.57
C ARG A 98 -25.98 -27.66 -8.19
N VAL A 99 -27.20 -27.20 -7.90
CA VAL A 99 -28.42 -27.70 -8.51
C VAL A 99 -28.41 -27.45 -10.01
N VAL A 100 -28.06 -26.24 -10.45
CA VAL A 100 -27.90 -25.93 -11.88
C VAL A 100 -26.87 -26.86 -12.52
N THR A 101 -25.72 -27.06 -11.86
CA THR A 101 -24.68 -27.97 -12.35
C THR A 101 -25.15 -29.40 -12.44
N ALA A 102 -25.90 -29.90 -11.42
CA ALA A 102 -26.43 -31.24 -11.41
C ALA A 102 -27.40 -31.46 -12.59
N LEU A 103 -28.38 -30.56 -12.76
CA LEU A 103 -29.34 -30.63 -13.88
C LEU A 103 -28.64 -30.56 -15.24
N THR A 104 -27.62 -29.68 -15.39
CA THR A 104 -26.84 -29.57 -16.62
C THR A 104 -26.09 -30.88 -16.94
N ARG A 105 -25.51 -31.55 -15.92
CA ARG A 105 -24.76 -32.80 -16.08
C ARG A 105 -25.66 -34.03 -16.27
N ILE A 106 -26.89 -34.01 -15.75
CA ILE A 106 -27.90 -35.02 -16.08
C ILE A 106 -28.16 -35.06 -17.59
N GLY A 107 -28.12 -33.90 -18.23
CA GLY A 107 -28.12 -33.74 -19.67
C GLY A 107 -29.52 -33.99 -20.31
N PRO A 108 -29.59 -34.58 -21.53
CA PRO A 108 -30.80 -34.64 -22.34
C PRO A 108 -32.03 -35.20 -21.64
N ALA A 109 -31.85 -36.12 -20.72
CA ALA A 109 -32.99 -36.75 -19.99
C ALA A 109 -33.78 -35.73 -19.14
N ALA A 110 -33.19 -34.60 -18.78
CA ALA A 110 -33.83 -33.53 -18.00
C ALA A 110 -34.55 -32.49 -18.88
N ILE A 111 -34.31 -32.45 -20.20
CA ILE A 111 -34.81 -31.39 -21.08
C ILE A 111 -36.35 -31.29 -21.08
N PRO A 112 -37.15 -32.36 -21.24
CA PRO A 112 -38.62 -32.24 -21.26
C PRO A 112 -39.15 -31.57 -19.98
N GLN A 113 -38.68 -32.00 -18.82
CA GLN A 113 -39.10 -31.45 -17.52
C GLN A 113 -38.62 -30.03 -17.29
N LEU A 114 -37.46 -29.64 -17.83
CA LEU A 114 -36.94 -28.26 -17.80
C LEU A 114 -37.77 -27.37 -18.72
N ILE A 115 -38.21 -27.84 -19.88
CA ILE A 115 -39.13 -27.11 -20.78
C ILE A 115 -40.45 -26.84 -20.07
N ASP A 116 -41.04 -27.83 -19.38
CA ASP A 116 -42.24 -27.64 -18.56
C ASP A 116 -42.01 -26.64 -17.45
N ALA A 117 -40.84 -26.66 -16.80
CA ALA A 117 -40.46 -25.74 -15.75
C ALA A 117 -40.31 -24.27 -16.22
N LEU A 118 -40.16 -24.00 -17.51
CA LEU A 118 -40.21 -22.64 -18.06
C LEU A 118 -41.62 -22.02 -17.93
N GLY A 119 -42.66 -22.81 -17.73
CA GLY A 119 -44.03 -22.34 -17.45
C GLY A 119 -44.37 -22.27 -15.96
N ASN A 120 -43.43 -22.51 -15.04
CA ASN A 120 -43.71 -22.59 -13.61
C ASN A 120 -44.10 -21.22 -13.05
N GLU A 121 -45.01 -21.18 -12.05
CA GLU A 121 -45.42 -19.95 -11.37
C GLU A 121 -44.24 -19.21 -10.71
N SER A 122 -43.27 -19.97 -10.17
CA SER A 122 -42.10 -19.41 -9.54
C SER A 122 -41.11 -18.88 -10.56
N ARG A 123 -40.91 -17.54 -10.58
CA ARG A 123 -39.89 -16.85 -11.39
C ARG A 123 -38.51 -17.48 -11.25
N SER A 124 -38.10 -17.85 -10.02
CA SER A 124 -36.78 -18.43 -9.77
C SER A 124 -36.62 -19.80 -10.45
N ILE A 125 -37.70 -20.58 -10.56
CA ILE A 125 -37.68 -21.85 -11.26
C ILE A 125 -37.59 -21.59 -12.76
N ARG A 126 -38.41 -20.68 -13.32
CA ARG A 126 -38.36 -20.34 -14.74
C ARG A 126 -36.95 -19.88 -15.15
N SER A 127 -36.37 -18.90 -14.41
CA SER A 127 -35.01 -18.39 -14.65
C SER A 127 -33.93 -19.48 -14.49
N GLY A 128 -34.08 -20.34 -13.48
CA GLY A 128 -33.18 -21.47 -13.26
C GLY A 128 -33.22 -22.48 -14.39
N ALA A 129 -34.42 -22.87 -14.85
CA ALA A 129 -34.62 -23.81 -15.97
C ALA A 129 -34.03 -23.24 -17.28
N ALA A 130 -34.29 -21.95 -17.59
CA ALA A 130 -33.69 -21.27 -18.74
C ALA A 130 -32.15 -21.33 -18.69
N LYS A 131 -31.57 -21.05 -17.53
CA LYS A 131 -30.11 -21.09 -17.32
C LYS A 131 -29.52 -22.48 -17.53
N VAL A 132 -30.21 -23.52 -17.02
CA VAL A 132 -29.78 -24.92 -17.20
C VAL A 132 -29.83 -25.31 -18.67
N LEU A 133 -30.95 -25.04 -19.37
CA LEU A 133 -31.11 -25.31 -20.80
C LEU A 133 -30.04 -24.61 -21.64
N GLY A 134 -29.76 -23.33 -21.35
CA GLY A 134 -28.66 -22.61 -22.00
C GLY A 134 -27.28 -23.23 -21.75
N ASN A 135 -27.02 -23.73 -20.54
CA ASN A 135 -25.76 -24.40 -20.22
C ASN A 135 -25.63 -25.80 -20.87
N MET A 136 -26.71 -26.43 -21.27
CA MET A 136 -26.70 -27.67 -22.05
C MET A 136 -26.35 -27.44 -23.54
N GLY A 137 -26.39 -26.19 -23.99
CA GLY A 137 -26.04 -25.83 -25.36
C GLY A 137 -26.96 -26.46 -26.40
N SER A 138 -26.39 -26.85 -27.53
CA SER A 138 -27.14 -27.37 -28.68
C SER A 138 -28.01 -28.61 -28.41
N THR A 139 -27.72 -29.34 -27.34
CA THR A 139 -28.57 -30.50 -26.97
C THR A 139 -29.98 -30.08 -26.52
N ALA A 140 -30.15 -28.84 -26.08
CA ALA A 140 -31.41 -28.27 -25.64
C ALA A 140 -32.18 -27.52 -26.74
N HIS A 141 -31.92 -27.79 -28.01
CA HIS A 141 -32.56 -27.09 -29.15
C HIS A 141 -34.09 -27.15 -29.14
N GLU A 142 -34.69 -28.23 -28.60
CA GLU A 142 -36.15 -28.38 -28.44
C GLU A 142 -36.76 -27.30 -27.53
N ALA A 143 -35.95 -26.68 -26.64
CA ALA A 143 -36.42 -25.65 -25.75
C ALA A 143 -36.53 -24.25 -26.43
N VAL A 144 -36.00 -24.09 -27.65
CA VAL A 144 -35.97 -22.80 -28.34
C VAL A 144 -37.34 -22.12 -28.42
N PRO A 145 -38.45 -22.76 -28.82
CA PRO A 145 -39.76 -22.08 -28.91
C PRO A 145 -40.26 -21.57 -27.55
N ARG A 146 -40.07 -22.34 -26.48
CA ARG A 146 -40.51 -21.94 -25.13
C ARG A 146 -39.62 -20.84 -24.52
N LEU A 147 -38.29 -20.92 -24.74
CA LEU A 147 -37.38 -19.86 -24.34
C LEU A 147 -37.67 -18.56 -25.10
N PHE A 148 -37.98 -18.65 -26.41
CA PHE A 148 -38.33 -17.49 -27.22
C PHE A 148 -39.57 -16.78 -26.68
N ALA A 149 -40.60 -17.50 -26.31
CA ALA A 149 -41.83 -16.97 -25.71
C ALA A 149 -41.55 -16.16 -24.41
N LEU A 150 -40.48 -16.49 -23.67
CA LEU A 150 -40.08 -15.77 -22.45
C LEU A 150 -39.36 -14.47 -22.74
N LEU A 151 -38.95 -14.15 -23.97
CA LEU A 151 -38.30 -12.84 -24.30
C LEU A 151 -39.26 -11.69 -24.05
N ALA A 152 -40.57 -11.87 -24.18
CA ALA A 152 -41.60 -10.88 -23.94
C ALA A 152 -42.08 -10.80 -22.47
N ASP A 153 -41.49 -11.60 -21.57
CA ASP A 153 -41.90 -11.62 -20.15
C ASP A 153 -41.75 -10.22 -19.54
N GLU A 154 -42.69 -9.81 -18.72
CA GLU A 154 -42.67 -8.52 -18.02
C GLU A 154 -41.50 -8.44 -17.06
N GLU A 155 -41.00 -9.54 -16.58
CA GLU A 155 -39.82 -9.66 -15.75
C GLU A 155 -38.54 -9.59 -16.61
N ILE A 156 -37.99 -8.40 -16.73
CA ILE A 156 -36.80 -8.08 -17.55
C ILE A 156 -35.68 -9.11 -17.37
N TYR A 157 -35.35 -9.45 -16.13
CA TYR A 157 -34.27 -10.40 -15.84
C TYR A 157 -34.57 -11.81 -16.39
N LEU A 158 -35.80 -12.23 -16.44
CA LEU A 158 -36.17 -13.53 -17.00
C LEU A 158 -36.04 -13.52 -18.53
N GLY A 159 -36.54 -12.45 -19.19
CA GLY A 159 -36.37 -12.31 -20.63
C GLY A 159 -34.89 -12.29 -21.05
N GLU A 160 -34.04 -11.53 -20.34
CA GLU A 160 -32.60 -11.52 -20.63
C GLU A 160 -31.91 -12.86 -20.32
N THR A 161 -32.34 -13.59 -19.29
CA THR A 161 -31.85 -14.95 -19.01
C THR A 161 -32.24 -15.94 -20.11
N ALA A 162 -33.45 -15.83 -20.63
CA ALA A 162 -33.91 -16.63 -21.77
C ALA A 162 -33.14 -16.31 -23.05
N GLY A 163 -32.88 -15.01 -23.29
CA GLY A 163 -32.02 -14.56 -24.38
C GLY A 163 -30.61 -15.16 -24.30
N ALA A 164 -29.97 -15.06 -23.12
CA ALA A 164 -28.66 -15.66 -22.90
C ALA A 164 -28.67 -17.18 -23.11
N ALA A 165 -29.77 -17.87 -22.75
CA ALA A 165 -29.92 -19.32 -22.99
C ALA A 165 -30.01 -19.60 -24.48
N LEU A 166 -30.82 -18.87 -25.23
CA LEU A 166 -30.95 -19.01 -26.70
C LEU A 166 -29.59 -18.81 -27.40
N GLY A 167 -28.81 -17.78 -27.00
CA GLY A 167 -27.46 -17.56 -27.55
C GLY A 167 -26.54 -18.75 -27.32
N LYS A 168 -26.57 -19.35 -26.15
CA LYS A 168 -25.76 -20.53 -25.78
C LYS A 168 -26.19 -21.80 -26.48
N ILE A 169 -27.51 -21.99 -26.75
CA ILE A 169 -28.05 -23.14 -27.52
C ILE A 169 -27.48 -23.15 -28.94
N GLY A 170 -27.25 -21.98 -29.52
CA GLY A 170 -26.51 -21.84 -30.77
C GLY A 170 -27.41 -21.85 -32.01
N PRO A 171 -27.00 -22.48 -33.14
CA PRO A 171 -27.56 -22.23 -34.49
C PRO A 171 -29.06 -22.37 -34.63
N ALA A 172 -29.69 -23.28 -33.87
CA ALA A 172 -31.16 -23.47 -33.90
C ALA A 172 -31.93 -22.21 -33.43
N ALA A 173 -31.31 -21.37 -32.60
CA ALA A 173 -31.92 -20.16 -32.07
C ALA A 173 -31.59 -18.91 -32.92
N HIS A 174 -30.62 -18.96 -33.85
CA HIS A 174 -30.16 -17.78 -34.59
C HIS A 174 -31.28 -17.09 -35.42
N PRO A 175 -32.04 -17.79 -36.28
CA PRO A 175 -33.07 -17.14 -37.10
C PRO A 175 -34.12 -16.39 -36.26
N PRO A 176 -34.78 -17.02 -35.27
CA PRO A 176 -35.77 -16.30 -34.47
C PRO A 176 -35.19 -15.16 -33.63
N VAL A 177 -33.95 -15.28 -33.17
CA VAL A 177 -33.29 -14.17 -32.42
C VAL A 177 -32.99 -12.97 -33.30
N LEU A 178 -32.59 -13.21 -34.57
CA LEU A 178 -32.36 -12.11 -35.52
C LEU A 178 -33.64 -11.37 -35.89
N GLU A 179 -34.73 -12.11 -36.11
CA GLU A 179 -36.06 -11.55 -36.33
C GLU A 179 -36.56 -10.72 -35.13
N ALA A 180 -36.26 -11.21 -33.91
CA ALA A 180 -36.60 -10.55 -32.67
C ALA A 180 -35.96 -9.15 -32.47
N LEU A 181 -34.88 -8.82 -33.19
CA LEU A 181 -34.30 -7.49 -33.16
C LEU A 181 -35.22 -6.39 -33.71
N ASP A 182 -36.15 -6.74 -34.60
CA ASP A 182 -37.11 -5.83 -35.20
C ASP A 182 -38.47 -5.83 -34.52
N SER A 183 -38.61 -6.55 -33.39
CA SER A 183 -39.85 -6.58 -32.60
C SER A 183 -40.25 -5.20 -32.09
N GLU A 184 -41.56 -4.91 -32.14
CA GLU A 184 -42.10 -3.70 -31.49
C GLU A 184 -41.89 -3.70 -29.97
N ASN A 185 -41.85 -4.87 -29.35
CA ASN A 185 -41.67 -5.03 -27.92
C ASN A 185 -40.21 -4.85 -27.52
N GLU A 186 -39.96 -3.83 -26.71
CA GLU A 186 -38.63 -3.50 -26.17
C GLU A 186 -37.99 -4.66 -25.41
N ASN A 187 -38.77 -5.44 -24.64
CA ASN A 187 -38.24 -6.57 -23.86
C ASN A 187 -37.65 -7.62 -24.79
N VAL A 188 -38.36 -7.89 -25.91
CA VAL A 188 -37.92 -8.86 -26.92
C VAL A 188 -36.62 -8.40 -27.58
N ARG A 189 -36.56 -7.15 -28.00
CA ARG A 189 -35.33 -6.57 -28.62
C ARG A 189 -34.14 -6.62 -27.64
N ALA A 190 -34.36 -6.23 -26.37
CA ALA A 190 -33.32 -6.22 -25.37
C ALA A 190 -32.78 -7.64 -25.09
N ALA A 191 -33.66 -8.64 -24.99
CA ALA A 191 -33.28 -10.02 -24.80
C ALA A 191 -32.61 -10.64 -26.04
N ALA A 192 -33.04 -10.26 -27.24
CA ALA A 192 -32.41 -10.66 -28.50
C ALA A 192 -30.96 -10.12 -28.59
N ALA A 193 -30.74 -8.88 -28.18
CA ALA A 193 -29.41 -8.31 -28.09
C ALA A 193 -28.50 -9.11 -27.13
N VAL A 194 -29.02 -9.47 -25.94
CA VAL A 194 -28.29 -10.34 -25.01
C VAL A 194 -27.98 -11.70 -25.63
N ALA A 195 -28.93 -12.30 -26.36
CA ALA A 195 -28.73 -13.59 -27.01
C ALA A 195 -27.55 -13.55 -27.98
N ILE A 196 -27.44 -12.54 -28.82
CA ILE A 196 -26.32 -12.38 -29.76
C ILE A 196 -24.96 -12.34 -29.05
N GLY A 197 -24.87 -11.65 -27.91
CA GLY A 197 -23.65 -11.62 -27.10
C GLY A 197 -23.20 -12.96 -26.52
N TRP A 198 -24.06 -13.98 -26.54
CA TRP A 198 -23.75 -15.35 -26.07
C TRP A 198 -23.61 -16.38 -27.19
N MET A 199 -23.74 -15.99 -28.45
CA MET A 199 -23.56 -16.88 -29.59
C MET A 199 -22.09 -17.29 -29.78
N SER A 200 -21.84 -18.55 -30.08
CA SER A 200 -20.50 -19.10 -30.29
C SER A 200 -19.84 -18.69 -31.62
N GLN A 201 -20.66 -18.26 -32.60
CA GLN A 201 -20.19 -17.73 -33.89
C GLN A 201 -20.81 -16.35 -34.14
N PRO A 202 -20.25 -15.31 -33.58
CA PRO A 202 -20.91 -14.02 -33.48
C PRO A 202 -20.83 -13.13 -34.75
N GLY A 203 -19.95 -13.42 -35.72
CA GLY A 203 -19.64 -12.52 -36.82
C GLY A 203 -20.86 -12.12 -37.68
N GLU A 204 -21.67 -13.07 -38.13
CA GLU A 204 -22.85 -12.79 -38.93
C GLU A 204 -24.01 -12.20 -38.09
N PRO A 205 -24.40 -12.75 -36.92
CA PRO A 205 -25.46 -12.19 -36.08
C PRO A 205 -25.17 -10.80 -35.52
N ALA A 206 -23.91 -10.41 -35.35
CA ALA A 206 -23.54 -9.12 -34.79
C ALA A 206 -23.79 -7.93 -35.74
N LYS A 207 -23.70 -8.12 -37.05
CA LYS A 207 -23.94 -7.06 -38.05
C LYS A 207 -25.38 -6.51 -38.01
N PRO A 208 -26.46 -7.34 -38.03
CA PRO A 208 -27.81 -6.85 -37.86
C PRO A 208 -28.02 -6.10 -36.53
N LEU A 209 -27.44 -6.58 -35.43
CA LEU A 209 -27.51 -5.88 -34.16
C LEU A 209 -26.82 -4.50 -34.24
N ALA A 210 -25.61 -4.42 -34.77
CA ALA A 210 -24.89 -3.16 -34.95
C ALA A 210 -25.73 -2.15 -35.76
N LYS A 211 -26.29 -2.57 -36.89
CA LYS A 211 -27.18 -1.75 -37.72
C LYS A 211 -28.44 -1.32 -36.95
N ARG A 212 -29.03 -2.18 -36.15
CA ARG A 212 -30.23 -1.85 -35.35
C ARG A 212 -29.93 -0.79 -34.33
N LEU A 213 -28.75 -0.79 -33.71
CA LEU A 213 -28.36 0.17 -32.68
C LEU A 213 -28.21 1.60 -33.18
N GLU A 214 -27.97 1.80 -34.47
CA GLU A 214 -27.84 3.16 -35.08
C GLU A 214 -29.13 4.00 -34.91
N ALA A 215 -30.31 3.34 -34.80
CA ALA A 215 -31.61 3.99 -34.69
C ALA A 215 -32.45 3.45 -33.49
N GLU A 216 -31.85 2.82 -32.49
CA GLU A 216 -32.57 2.23 -31.37
C GLU A 216 -32.94 3.30 -30.32
N PRO A 217 -34.24 3.52 -30.07
CA PRO A 217 -34.68 4.54 -29.10
C PRO A 217 -34.55 4.10 -27.64
N SER A 218 -34.45 2.80 -27.37
CA SER A 218 -34.39 2.30 -25.99
C SER A 218 -32.96 2.26 -25.44
N SER A 219 -32.72 3.01 -24.38
CA SER A 219 -31.45 2.98 -23.67
C SER A 219 -31.05 1.59 -23.17
N ARG A 220 -32.03 0.74 -22.85
CA ARG A 220 -31.78 -0.61 -22.37
C ARG A 220 -31.33 -1.53 -23.51
N VAL A 221 -32.00 -1.46 -24.63
CA VAL A 221 -31.62 -2.22 -25.82
C VAL A 221 -30.25 -1.79 -26.29
N THR A 222 -29.98 -0.48 -26.32
CA THR A 222 -28.67 0.08 -26.68
C THR A 222 -27.59 -0.42 -25.73
N ALA A 223 -27.79 -0.40 -24.42
CA ALA A 223 -26.82 -0.88 -23.45
C ALA A 223 -26.54 -2.38 -23.59
N ASN A 224 -27.59 -3.20 -23.69
CA ASN A 224 -27.47 -4.64 -23.90
C ASN A 224 -26.78 -4.96 -25.24
N GLY A 225 -27.09 -4.20 -26.27
CA GLY A 225 -26.50 -4.36 -27.60
C GLY A 225 -25.02 -4.02 -27.60
N LEU A 226 -24.63 -2.89 -27.00
CA LEU A 226 -23.21 -2.52 -26.88
C LEU A 226 -22.44 -3.56 -26.04
N GLU A 227 -22.99 -4.01 -24.91
CA GLU A 227 -22.41 -5.10 -24.11
C GLU A 227 -22.25 -6.38 -24.94
N ALA A 228 -23.25 -6.74 -25.73
CA ALA A 228 -23.22 -7.90 -26.62
C ALA A 228 -22.13 -7.75 -27.68
N LEU A 229 -22.07 -6.63 -28.39
CA LEU A 229 -21.08 -6.37 -29.44
C LEU A 229 -19.65 -6.28 -28.88
N ASN A 230 -19.46 -5.71 -27.67
CA ASN A 230 -18.19 -5.71 -26.96
C ASN A 230 -17.72 -7.14 -26.65
N ARG A 231 -18.64 -8.04 -26.25
CA ARG A 231 -18.34 -9.45 -25.97
C ARG A 231 -18.00 -10.25 -27.23
N VAL A 232 -18.67 -9.93 -28.32
CA VAL A 232 -18.47 -10.53 -29.64
C VAL A 232 -17.13 -10.13 -30.24
N GLY A 233 -16.65 -8.91 -29.99
CA GLY A 233 -15.39 -8.39 -30.49
C GLY A 233 -15.44 -8.00 -31.97
N LEU A 234 -16.38 -7.16 -32.37
CA LEU A 234 -16.39 -6.59 -33.72
C LEU A 234 -15.15 -5.70 -33.97
N PRO A 235 -14.69 -5.61 -35.22
CA PRO A 235 -13.60 -4.69 -35.60
C PRO A 235 -13.88 -3.25 -35.22
N GLY A 236 -12.82 -2.48 -34.98
CA GLY A 236 -12.92 -1.10 -34.50
C GLY A 236 -13.65 -0.16 -35.47
N ASP A 237 -13.50 -0.36 -36.76
CA ASP A 237 -14.19 0.41 -37.81
C ASP A 237 -15.73 0.28 -37.76
N GLN A 238 -16.24 -0.88 -37.28
CA GLN A 238 -17.65 -1.13 -37.11
C GLN A 238 -18.16 -0.69 -35.73
N MET A 239 -17.31 -0.73 -34.72
CA MET A 239 -17.67 -0.37 -33.35
C MET A 239 -17.63 1.14 -33.07
N LEU A 240 -16.63 1.86 -33.59
CA LEU A 240 -16.44 3.28 -33.27
C LEU A 240 -17.65 4.16 -33.62
N PRO A 241 -18.35 3.96 -34.77
CA PRO A 241 -19.56 4.74 -35.11
C PRO A 241 -20.68 4.60 -34.09
N LEU A 242 -20.74 3.47 -33.38
CA LEU A 242 -21.74 3.19 -32.32
C LEU A 242 -21.26 3.70 -30.96
N LEU A 243 -19.98 3.52 -30.64
CA LEU A 243 -19.43 3.82 -29.32
C LEU A 243 -19.25 5.33 -29.07
N LEU A 244 -18.80 6.08 -30.09
CA LEU A 244 -18.53 7.50 -29.93
C LEU A 244 -19.79 8.33 -29.62
N PRO A 245 -20.92 8.20 -30.32
CA PRO A 245 -22.17 8.86 -29.95
C PRO A 245 -22.72 8.39 -28.61
N ALA A 246 -22.55 7.10 -28.29
CA ALA A 246 -23.01 6.51 -27.03
C ALA A 246 -22.31 7.07 -25.78
N LEU A 247 -21.14 7.71 -25.92
CA LEU A 247 -20.50 8.45 -24.83
C LEU A 247 -21.30 9.67 -24.36
N ASP A 248 -22.18 10.21 -25.20
CA ASP A 248 -23.04 11.35 -24.89
C ASP A 248 -24.49 10.97 -24.53
N HIS A 249 -24.76 9.68 -24.48
CA HIS A 249 -26.09 9.18 -24.21
C HIS A 249 -26.57 9.53 -22.79
N ASP A 250 -27.84 9.85 -22.59
CA ASP A 250 -28.40 10.22 -21.27
C ASP A 250 -28.28 9.12 -20.22
N SER A 251 -28.37 7.86 -20.63
CA SER A 251 -28.24 6.70 -19.74
C SER A 251 -26.79 6.45 -19.33
N ASN A 252 -26.55 6.45 -18.02
CA ASN A 252 -25.24 6.08 -17.44
C ASN A 252 -24.76 4.70 -17.88
N ARG A 253 -25.68 3.73 -18.03
CA ARG A 253 -25.35 2.37 -18.44
C ARG A 253 -24.83 2.34 -19.89
N VAL A 254 -25.49 3.08 -20.78
CA VAL A 254 -25.04 3.19 -22.19
C VAL A 254 -23.65 3.82 -22.27
N ARG A 255 -23.43 4.94 -21.55
CA ARG A 255 -22.10 5.57 -21.50
C ARG A 255 -21.01 4.61 -20.95
N HIS A 256 -21.37 3.83 -19.91
CA HIS A 256 -20.44 2.84 -19.35
C HIS A 256 -20.05 1.75 -20.35
N GLU A 257 -21.05 1.19 -21.08
CA GLU A 257 -20.79 0.17 -22.10
C GLU A 257 -20.00 0.74 -23.28
N ALA A 258 -20.24 2.00 -23.66
CA ALA A 258 -19.46 2.68 -24.68
C ALA A 258 -17.98 2.84 -24.27
N MET A 259 -17.73 3.24 -23.00
CA MET A 259 -16.37 3.33 -22.46
C MET A 259 -15.66 1.97 -22.44
N ASN A 260 -16.35 0.93 -21.97
CA ASN A 260 -15.82 -0.43 -21.96
C ASN A 260 -15.49 -0.92 -23.36
N GLY A 261 -16.37 -0.63 -24.33
CA GLY A 261 -16.19 -0.97 -25.73
C GLY A 261 -14.92 -0.33 -26.29
N LEU A 262 -14.76 0.98 -26.13
CA LEU A 262 -13.56 1.69 -26.59
C LEU A 262 -12.27 1.11 -26.01
N LEU A 263 -12.28 0.70 -24.74
CA LEU A 263 -11.12 0.12 -24.08
C LEU A 263 -10.83 -1.33 -24.52
N SER A 264 -11.85 -2.06 -24.97
CA SER A 264 -11.70 -3.43 -25.45
C SER A 264 -11.14 -3.51 -26.88
N LEU A 265 -11.24 -2.42 -27.65
CA LEU A 265 -10.84 -2.38 -29.05
C LEU A 265 -9.33 -2.39 -29.31
N ARG A 266 -8.47 -2.54 -28.32
CA ARG A 266 -7.02 -2.52 -28.53
C ARG A 266 -6.58 -3.52 -29.62
N PRO A 267 -5.76 -3.11 -30.61
CA PRO A 267 -5.10 -1.79 -30.80
C PRO A 267 -5.95 -0.73 -31.51
N ASP A 268 -7.13 -1.05 -32.00
CA ASP A 268 -7.98 -0.16 -32.83
C ASP A 268 -8.51 1.06 -32.06
N SER A 269 -8.40 1.07 -30.71
CA SER A 269 -8.76 2.20 -29.85
C SER A 269 -8.04 3.51 -30.20
N ARG A 270 -6.88 3.44 -30.87
CA ARG A 270 -6.16 4.62 -31.39
C ARG A 270 -7.05 5.49 -32.31
N ALA A 271 -7.94 4.87 -33.06
CA ALA A 271 -8.84 5.61 -33.94
C ALA A 271 -9.87 6.48 -33.19
N ALA A 272 -10.12 6.22 -31.90
CA ALA A 272 -10.96 7.08 -31.06
C ALA A 272 -10.22 8.34 -30.54
N VAL A 273 -8.89 8.36 -30.56
CA VAL A 273 -8.08 9.44 -29.96
C VAL A 273 -8.41 10.82 -30.52
N PRO A 274 -8.55 11.05 -31.86
CA PRO A 274 -8.92 12.35 -32.38
C PRO A 274 -10.24 12.88 -31.81
N HIS A 275 -11.27 12.03 -31.73
CA HIS A 275 -12.58 12.40 -31.20
C HIS A 275 -12.52 12.70 -29.68
N LEU A 276 -11.73 11.95 -28.92
CA LEU A 276 -11.51 12.21 -27.50
C LEU A 276 -10.75 13.52 -27.27
N VAL A 277 -9.81 13.85 -28.18
CA VAL A 277 -9.09 15.14 -28.15
C VAL A 277 -10.02 16.31 -28.44
N GLU A 278 -10.96 16.19 -29.36
CA GLU A 278 -11.99 17.19 -29.60
C GLU A 278 -12.87 17.41 -28.37
N ARG A 279 -13.22 16.34 -27.66
CA ARG A 279 -14.02 16.43 -26.41
C ARG A 279 -13.31 17.15 -25.27
N LEU A 280 -11.98 17.28 -25.27
CA LEU A 280 -11.24 18.12 -24.30
C LEU A 280 -11.61 19.61 -24.45
N ALA A 281 -12.14 20.04 -25.58
CA ALA A 281 -12.60 21.42 -25.79
C ALA A 281 -14.09 21.65 -25.41
N SER A 282 -14.77 20.64 -24.87
CA SER A 282 -16.18 20.77 -24.45
C SER A 282 -16.33 21.73 -23.28
N ASP A 283 -17.41 22.52 -23.26
CA ASP A 283 -17.76 23.36 -22.10
C ASP A 283 -18.20 22.51 -20.90
N ASP A 284 -18.67 21.28 -21.12
CA ASP A 284 -19.11 20.36 -20.08
C ASP A 284 -17.91 19.67 -19.38
N PRO A 285 -17.65 19.95 -18.08
CA PRO A 285 -16.57 19.33 -17.33
C PRO A 285 -16.65 17.80 -17.27
N ALA A 286 -17.87 17.24 -17.25
CA ALA A 286 -18.06 15.79 -17.22
C ALA A 286 -17.57 15.12 -18.50
N LYS A 287 -17.83 15.73 -19.66
CA LYS A 287 -17.34 15.25 -20.96
C LYS A 287 -15.81 15.35 -21.06
N ARG A 288 -15.23 16.46 -20.56
CA ARG A 288 -13.76 16.61 -20.55
C ARG A 288 -13.11 15.56 -19.63
N SER A 289 -13.61 15.40 -18.41
CA SER A 289 -13.09 14.40 -17.45
C SER A 289 -13.19 12.97 -18.00
N GLN A 290 -14.28 12.66 -18.69
CA GLN A 290 -14.46 11.37 -19.35
C GLN A 290 -13.42 11.15 -20.47
N ALA A 291 -13.18 12.18 -21.31
CA ALA A 291 -12.19 12.11 -22.36
C ALA A 291 -10.77 11.93 -21.81
N ILE A 292 -10.40 12.69 -20.77
CA ILE A 292 -9.10 12.56 -20.09
C ILE A 292 -8.89 11.14 -19.56
N ASN A 293 -9.90 10.58 -18.86
CA ASN A 293 -9.83 9.23 -18.33
C ASN A 293 -9.69 8.16 -19.44
N LEU A 294 -10.46 8.29 -20.50
CA LEU A 294 -10.38 7.36 -21.64
C LEU A 294 -9.02 7.41 -22.33
N LEU A 295 -8.48 8.61 -22.56
CA LEU A 295 -7.14 8.79 -23.16
C LEU A 295 -6.05 8.11 -22.31
N GLY A 296 -6.10 8.29 -20.98
CA GLY A 296 -5.20 7.59 -20.07
C GLY A 296 -5.33 6.06 -20.19
N ARG A 297 -6.55 5.54 -20.08
CA ARG A 297 -6.84 4.10 -20.16
C ARG A 297 -6.53 3.45 -21.50
N ILE A 298 -6.64 4.17 -22.61
CA ILE A 298 -6.14 3.74 -23.94
C ILE A 298 -4.62 3.47 -23.85
N GLY A 299 -3.92 4.28 -23.06
CA GLY A 299 -2.50 4.07 -22.81
C GLY A 299 -1.60 4.56 -23.97
N PRO A 300 -0.53 3.81 -24.33
CA PRO A 300 0.47 4.27 -25.29
C PRO A 300 -0.08 4.71 -26.66
N ASP A 301 -1.19 4.12 -27.09
CA ASP A 301 -1.84 4.46 -28.37
C ASP A 301 -2.46 5.86 -28.36
N ALA A 302 -2.64 6.49 -27.19
CA ALA A 302 -3.11 7.85 -27.03
C ALA A 302 -1.97 8.90 -27.00
N GLY A 303 -0.74 8.54 -27.35
CA GLY A 303 0.41 9.46 -27.37
C GLY A 303 0.15 10.76 -28.13
N ASP A 304 -0.60 10.71 -29.21
CA ASP A 304 -0.95 11.87 -30.05
C ASP A 304 -1.84 12.91 -29.31
N ALA A 305 -2.51 12.52 -28.20
CA ALA A 305 -3.32 13.41 -27.36
C ALA A 305 -2.48 14.24 -26.36
N VAL A 306 -1.24 13.85 -26.09
CA VAL A 306 -0.41 14.46 -25.04
C VAL A 306 -0.22 15.97 -25.18
N PRO A 307 0.02 16.55 -26.38
CA PRO A 307 0.13 18.00 -26.54
C PRO A 307 -1.15 18.75 -26.11
N ARG A 308 -2.32 18.16 -26.35
CA ARG A 308 -3.61 18.77 -25.95
C ARG A 308 -3.86 18.61 -24.47
N LEU A 309 -3.53 17.47 -23.86
CA LEU A 309 -3.57 17.29 -22.39
C LEU A 309 -2.66 18.30 -21.68
N ILE A 310 -1.47 18.58 -22.22
CA ILE A 310 -0.55 19.59 -21.67
C ILE A 310 -1.12 21.00 -21.83
N ALA A 311 -1.70 21.34 -22.98
CA ALA A 311 -2.33 22.64 -23.18
C ALA A 311 -3.52 22.85 -22.20
N HIS A 312 -4.23 21.78 -21.88
CA HIS A 312 -5.36 21.79 -20.96
C HIS A 312 -4.96 22.04 -19.50
N LEU A 313 -3.75 21.62 -19.08
CA LEU A 313 -3.22 21.86 -17.73
C LEU A 313 -3.17 23.36 -17.35
N GLY A 314 -3.01 24.26 -18.32
CA GLY A 314 -2.92 25.70 -18.06
C GLY A 314 -4.26 26.43 -17.90
N GLN A 315 -5.38 25.76 -18.16
CA GLN A 315 -6.69 26.40 -18.36
C GLN A 315 -7.82 25.93 -17.45
N THR A 316 -7.57 24.91 -16.58
CA THR A 316 -8.62 24.21 -15.86
C THR A 316 -8.42 24.15 -14.35
N ALA A 317 -9.45 23.67 -13.62
CA ALA A 317 -9.40 23.45 -12.19
C ALA A 317 -8.36 22.40 -11.78
N GLU A 318 -7.89 22.46 -10.54
CA GLU A 318 -6.80 21.60 -10.03
C GLU A 318 -7.10 20.11 -10.16
N GLU A 319 -8.37 19.72 -9.94
CA GLU A 319 -8.80 18.31 -10.09
C GLU A 319 -8.65 17.81 -11.52
N GLU A 320 -9.00 18.60 -12.50
CA GLU A 320 -8.88 18.27 -13.92
C GLU A 320 -7.42 18.27 -14.37
N GLN A 321 -6.59 19.17 -13.82
CA GLN A 321 -5.14 19.14 -14.02
C GLN A 321 -4.51 17.85 -13.48
N ALA A 322 -4.97 17.40 -12.28
CA ALA A 322 -4.52 16.13 -11.72
C ALA A 322 -4.90 14.94 -12.62
N ALA A 323 -6.12 14.93 -13.16
CA ALA A 323 -6.57 13.91 -14.09
C ALA A 323 -5.72 13.89 -15.38
N CYS A 324 -5.38 15.06 -15.94
CA CYS A 324 -4.50 15.16 -17.11
C CYS A 324 -3.09 14.60 -16.84
N ARG A 325 -2.52 14.92 -15.68
CA ARG A 325 -1.22 14.36 -15.27
C ARG A 325 -1.31 12.84 -15.15
N GLN A 326 -2.35 12.32 -14.50
CA GLN A 326 -2.58 10.90 -14.38
C GLN A 326 -2.74 10.21 -15.74
N ALA A 327 -3.49 10.79 -16.65
CA ALA A 327 -3.64 10.27 -18.01
C ALA A 327 -2.29 10.18 -18.74
N MET A 328 -1.43 11.20 -18.62
CA MET A 328 -0.09 11.16 -19.22
C MET A 328 0.79 10.07 -18.61
N VAL A 329 0.65 9.79 -17.30
CA VAL A 329 1.36 8.68 -16.63
C VAL A 329 0.87 7.33 -17.17
N GLU A 330 -0.43 7.16 -17.38
CA GLU A 330 -1.03 5.94 -17.94
C GLU A 330 -0.67 5.74 -19.44
N ILE A 331 -0.56 6.82 -20.21
CA ILE A 331 -0.03 6.81 -21.59
C ILE A 331 1.43 6.35 -21.59
N GLY A 332 2.16 6.60 -20.50
CA GLY A 332 3.48 6.04 -20.28
C GLY A 332 4.57 6.61 -21.19
N GLN A 333 5.42 5.72 -21.75
CA GLN A 333 6.56 6.15 -22.57
C GLN A 333 6.17 7.03 -23.76
N ALA A 334 4.99 6.87 -24.32
CA ALA A 334 4.52 7.70 -25.45
C ALA A 334 4.24 9.16 -25.04
N ALA A 335 4.05 9.45 -23.74
CA ALA A 335 3.88 10.81 -23.26
C ALA A 335 5.22 11.56 -23.07
N VAL A 336 6.34 10.85 -22.96
CA VAL A 336 7.64 11.43 -22.63
C VAL A 336 8.08 12.53 -23.62
N PRO A 337 7.98 12.35 -24.94
CA PRO A 337 8.38 13.40 -25.90
C PRO A 337 7.58 14.71 -25.74
N GLY A 338 6.26 14.59 -25.53
CA GLY A 338 5.40 15.77 -25.31
C GLY A 338 5.72 16.48 -23.98
N ILE A 339 5.95 15.72 -22.90
CA ILE A 339 6.35 16.27 -21.60
C ILE A 339 7.68 17.02 -21.73
N LEU A 340 8.68 16.45 -22.40
CA LEU A 340 9.97 17.10 -22.64
C LEU A 340 9.82 18.37 -23.51
N ALA A 341 9.00 18.30 -24.56
CA ALA A 341 8.76 19.44 -25.43
C ALA A 341 8.13 20.64 -24.70
N SER A 342 7.31 20.39 -23.67
CA SER A 342 6.70 21.43 -22.84
C SER A 342 7.72 22.28 -22.06
N ALA A 343 8.94 21.81 -21.93
CA ALA A 343 10.02 22.48 -21.21
C ALA A 343 10.86 23.45 -22.08
N LYS A 344 10.70 23.41 -23.41
CA LYS A 344 11.56 24.18 -24.33
C LYS A 344 11.60 25.68 -24.07
N LEU A 345 10.50 26.24 -23.57
CA LEU A 345 10.34 27.68 -23.34
C LEU A 345 10.28 28.04 -21.84
N GLN A 346 10.57 27.08 -20.95
CA GLN A 346 10.50 27.31 -19.50
C GLN A 346 11.89 27.55 -18.91
N PRO A 347 12.04 28.52 -17.98
CA PRO A 347 13.27 28.67 -17.20
C PRO A 347 13.59 27.41 -16.40
N LEU A 348 14.87 27.00 -16.35
CA LEU A 348 15.31 25.79 -15.62
C LEU A 348 14.87 25.79 -14.15
N ALA A 349 14.82 26.97 -13.51
CA ALA A 349 14.36 27.10 -12.12
C ALA A 349 12.90 26.64 -11.90
N LYS A 350 12.06 26.66 -12.93
CA LYS A 350 10.66 26.16 -12.87
C LYS A 350 10.53 24.67 -13.16
N LEU A 351 11.60 24.03 -13.63
CA LEU A 351 11.61 22.61 -14.02
C LEU A 351 12.15 21.70 -12.93
N GLY A 352 12.35 22.17 -11.70
CA GLY A 352 12.85 21.39 -10.57
C GLY A 352 11.98 20.18 -10.22
N GLY A 353 12.43 19.37 -9.26
CA GLY A 353 11.80 18.10 -8.88
C GLY A 353 10.34 18.20 -8.44
N GLU A 354 9.88 19.38 -8.05
CA GLU A 354 8.47 19.67 -7.71
C GLU A 354 7.59 20.02 -8.94
N SER A 355 8.19 20.19 -10.12
CA SER A 355 7.44 20.48 -11.34
C SER A 355 6.53 19.29 -11.71
N TRP A 356 5.39 19.57 -12.33
CA TRP A 356 4.48 18.52 -12.77
C TRP A 356 5.13 17.57 -13.80
N GLN A 357 6.03 18.11 -14.64
CA GLN A 357 6.79 17.32 -15.61
C GLN A 357 7.68 16.28 -14.91
N ALA A 358 8.44 16.73 -13.93
CA ALA A 358 9.34 15.85 -13.18
C ALA A 358 8.57 14.74 -12.43
N ARG A 359 7.41 15.08 -11.87
CA ARG A 359 6.53 14.09 -11.22
C ARG A 359 5.99 13.07 -12.22
N CYS A 360 5.45 13.50 -13.36
CA CYS A 360 4.96 12.59 -14.39
C CYS A 360 6.07 11.65 -14.88
N LEU A 361 7.27 12.17 -15.18
CA LEU A 361 8.40 11.34 -15.61
C LEU A 361 8.82 10.33 -14.53
N GLY A 362 8.78 10.73 -13.25
CA GLY A 362 9.06 9.86 -12.12
C GLY A 362 8.04 8.72 -11.98
N GLU A 363 6.76 9.01 -12.18
CA GLU A 363 5.67 8.03 -12.09
C GLU A 363 5.61 7.09 -13.28
N ILE A 364 5.92 7.56 -14.51
CA ILE A 364 6.11 6.70 -15.69
C ILE A 364 7.25 5.69 -15.42
N GLY A 365 8.28 6.12 -14.73
CA GLY A 365 9.32 5.25 -14.21
C GLY A 365 10.19 4.59 -15.29
N LEU A 366 10.48 3.28 -15.11
CA LEU A 366 11.43 2.55 -15.97
C LEU A 366 11.08 2.55 -17.45
N GLN A 367 9.82 2.64 -17.80
CA GLN A 367 9.35 2.67 -19.19
C GLN A 367 9.82 3.93 -19.93
N ALA A 368 10.08 5.03 -19.20
CA ALA A 368 10.61 6.27 -19.76
C ALA A 368 12.10 6.18 -20.14
N ALA A 369 12.87 5.26 -19.56
CA ALA A 369 14.32 5.24 -19.69
C ALA A 369 14.86 5.25 -21.13
N PRO A 370 14.36 4.44 -22.08
CA PRO A 370 14.86 4.46 -23.45
C PRO A 370 14.62 5.80 -24.16
N VAL A 371 13.43 6.37 -23.94
CA VAL A 371 13.02 7.64 -24.59
C VAL A 371 13.78 8.82 -24.00
N LEU A 372 13.94 8.86 -22.66
CA LEU A 372 14.75 9.87 -21.99
C LEU A 372 16.23 9.79 -22.40
N ALA A 373 16.77 8.57 -22.51
CA ALA A 373 18.14 8.36 -22.98
C ALA A 373 18.35 8.79 -24.44
N ALA A 374 17.35 8.56 -25.29
CA ALA A 374 17.37 9.04 -26.68
C ALA A 374 17.28 10.58 -26.75
N ALA A 375 16.46 11.19 -25.87
CA ALA A 375 16.31 12.64 -25.81
C ALA A 375 17.61 13.35 -25.39
N LEU A 376 18.43 12.74 -24.54
CA LEU A 376 19.73 13.27 -24.16
C LEU A 376 20.75 13.29 -25.33
N LYS A 377 20.58 12.43 -26.32
CA LYS A 377 21.44 12.39 -27.51
C LYS A 377 21.00 13.36 -28.60
N ALA A 378 19.73 13.76 -28.57
CA ALA A 378 19.18 14.72 -29.51
C ALA A 378 19.33 16.11 -28.91
N GLU A 379 20.01 17.03 -29.62
CA GLU A 379 20.19 18.43 -29.19
C GLU A 379 18.83 19.16 -29.12
N GLN A 380 18.12 19.01 -27.99
CA GLN A 380 16.77 19.54 -27.81
C GLN A 380 16.68 20.85 -27.02
N GLY A 381 17.83 21.41 -26.60
CA GLY A 381 17.93 22.57 -25.72
C GLY A 381 17.89 22.24 -24.22
N ASP A 382 18.23 23.18 -23.38
CA ASP A 382 18.53 23.00 -21.95
C ASP A 382 17.33 22.46 -21.15
N GLY A 383 16.13 22.93 -21.39
CA GLY A 383 14.94 22.53 -20.64
C GLY A 383 14.61 21.04 -20.77
N PRO A 384 14.46 20.51 -22.00
CA PRO A 384 14.28 19.07 -22.22
C PRO A 384 15.41 18.22 -21.69
N VAL A 385 16.67 18.63 -21.85
CA VAL A 385 17.85 17.94 -21.33
C VAL A 385 17.81 17.89 -19.81
N TYR A 386 17.49 19.01 -19.17
CA TYR A 386 17.36 19.08 -17.71
C TYR A 386 16.31 18.11 -17.17
N LEU A 387 15.11 18.11 -17.79
CA LEU A 387 14.04 17.18 -17.41
C LEU A 387 14.39 15.72 -17.69
N ALA A 388 15.07 15.44 -18.80
CA ALA A 388 15.51 14.08 -19.11
C ALA A 388 16.51 13.57 -18.09
N LEU A 389 17.49 14.38 -17.69
CA LEU A 389 18.43 14.04 -16.61
C LEU A 389 17.72 13.84 -15.27
N LEU A 390 16.76 14.69 -14.94
CA LEU A 390 15.97 14.58 -13.71
C LEU A 390 15.11 13.31 -13.69
N GLY A 391 14.47 12.96 -14.81
CA GLY A 391 13.72 11.72 -14.96
C GLY A 391 14.63 10.49 -14.83
N LEU A 392 15.77 10.50 -15.52
CA LEU A 392 16.75 9.41 -15.46
C LEU A 392 17.37 9.24 -14.06
N LYS A 393 17.60 10.33 -13.33
CA LYS A 393 18.06 10.28 -11.93
C LYS A 393 17.18 9.38 -11.07
N ASN A 394 15.86 9.49 -11.21
CA ASN A 394 14.92 8.75 -10.39
C ASN A 394 14.89 7.23 -10.69
N ILE A 395 15.32 6.84 -11.89
CA ILE A 395 15.25 5.45 -12.37
C ILE A 395 16.65 4.81 -12.57
N ALA A 396 17.71 5.58 -12.44
CA ALA A 396 19.09 5.14 -12.71
C ALA A 396 19.50 3.94 -11.84
N ALA A 397 19.00 3.85 -10.60
CA ALA A 397 19.28 2.71 -9.71
C ALA A 397 18.85 1.35 -10.31
N LYS A 398 17.77 1.35 -11.09
CA LYS A 398 17.15 0.15 -11.67
C LYS A 398 17.38 -0.02 -13.17
N SER A 399 18.04 0.95 -13.84
CA SER A 399 18.21 0.96 -15.29
C SER A 399 19.67 1.18 -15.70
N ALA A 400 20.27 0.18 -16.35
CA ALA A 400 21.59 0.32 -16.96
C ALA A 400 21.59 1.35 -18.11
N VAL A 401 20.50 1.40 -18.88
CA VAL A 401 20.33 2.37 -19.98
C VAL A 401 20.37 3.80 -19.45
N ALA A 402 19.68 4.05 -18.31
CA ALA A 402 19.70 5.36 -17.66
C ALA A 402 21.12 5.75 -17.22
N ARG A 403 21.82 4.85 -16.56
CA ARG A 403 23.21 5.11 -16.10
C ARG A 403 24.17 5.42 -17.25
N GLN A 404 24.09 4.65 -18.34
CA GLN A 404 24.94 4.89 -19.51
C GLN A 404 24.65 6.23 -20.20
N ALA A 405 23.38 6.61 -20.26
CA ALA A 405 22.97 7.87 -20.89
C ALA A 405 23.41 9.10 -20.09
N ILE A 406 23.53 8.98 -18.75
CA ILE A 406 23.92 10.07 -17.84
C ILE A 406 25.44 10.32 -17.85
N LEU A 407 26.28 9.28 -18.06
CA LEU A 407 27.74 9.37 -17.93
C LEU A 407 28.39 10.50 -18.73
N PRO A 408 28.04 10.77 -20.02
CA PRO A 408 28.65 11.86 -20.79
C PRO A 408 28.40 13.26 -20.17
N PHE A 409 27.34 13.40 -19.38
CA PHE A 409 26.98 14.69 -18.78
C PHE A 409 27.83 15.09 -17.59
N LEU A 410 28.72 14.20 -17.11
CA LEU A 410 29.75 14.55 -16.13
C LEU A 410 30.80 15.55 -16.66
N GLU A 411 30.99 15.60 -17.99
CA GLU A 411 31.93 16.49 -18.68
C GLU A 411 31.22 17.61 -19.46
N HIS A 412 29.89 17.79 -19.24
CA HIS A 412 29.11 18.79 -19.95
C HIS A 412 29.56 20.22 -19.62
N GLU A 413 29.51 21.13 -20.60
CA GLU A 413 29.89 22.54 -20.41
C GLU A 413 29.13 23.21 -19.26
N GLN A 414 27.83 22.96 -19.15
CA GLN A 414 27.00 23.53 -18.10
C GLN A 414 27.16 22.76 -16.78
N ALA A 415 27.58 23.48 -15.73
CA ALA A 415 27.78 22.95 -14.39
C ALA A 415 26.51 22.34 -13.77
N ALA A 416 25.32 22.88 -14.10
CA ALA A 416 24.04 22.35 -13.64
C ALA A 416 23.84 20.88 -14.09
N PHE A 417 24.19 20.56 -15.32
CA PHE A 417 24.06 19.20 -15.86
C PHE A 417 25.15 18.27 -15.31
N ARG A 418 26.40 18.76 -15.09
CA ARG A 418 27.44 17.99 -14.41
C ARG A 418 26.99 17.58 -13.00
N GLY A 419 26.45 18.53 -12.24
CA GLY A 419 25.96 18.29 -10.88
C GLY A 419 24.78 17.28 -10.83
N MET A 420 23.83 17.40 -11.76
CA MET A 420 22.70 16.47 -11.86
C MET A 420 23.14 15.06 -12.26
N ALA A 421 24.04 14.95 -13.22
CA ALA A 421 24.59 13.68 -13.66
C ALA A 421 25.29 12.96 -12.49
N LEU A 422 26.10 13.70 -11.75
CA LEU A 422 26.79 13.17 -10.57
C LEU A 422 25.78 12.68 -9.51
N ALA A 423 24.79 13.51 -9.16
CA ALA A 423 23.76 13.15 -8.18
C ALA A 423 22.95 11.90 -8.61
N ALA A 424 22.67 11.77 -9.91
CA ALA A 424 21.96 10.62 -10.46
C ALA A 424 22.79 9.33 -10.39
N LEU A 425 24.06 9.38 -10.71
CA LEU A 425 24.96 8.23 -10.64
C LEU A 425 25.20 7.79 -9.20
N VAL A 426 25.35 8.71 -8.28
CA VAL A 426 25.50 8.43 -6.84
C VAL A 426 24.27 7.71 -6.30
N ALA A 427 23.07 8.21 -6.59
CA ALA A 427 21.82 7.58 -6.16
C ALA A 427 21.63 6.18 -6.77
N SER A 428 22.29 5.88 -7.88
CA SER A 428 22.13 4.62 -8.63
C SER A 428 23.18 3.56 -8.32
N ALA A 429 24.22 3.88 -7.57
CA ALA A 429 25.38 2.97 -7.44
C ALA A 429 25.11 1.83 -6.47
N ALA A 430 25.13 0.60 -6.98
CA ALA A 430 25.10 -0.61 -6.16
C ALA A 430 26.41 -0.80 -5.35
N LYS A 431 27.52 -0.22 -5.81
CA LYS A 431 28.84 -0.26 -5.16
C LYS A 431 29.42 1.16 -5.05
N PRO A 432 29.34 1.80 -3.89
CA PRO A 432 29.84 3.16 -3.68
C PRO A 432 31.32 3.37 -4.06
N ALA A 433 32.15 2.34 -3.86
CA ALA A 433 33.57 2.41 -4.19
C ALA A 433 33.86 2.67 -5.69
N SER A 434 32.96 2.26 -6.59
CA SER A 434 33.12 2.49 -8.04
C SER A 434 32.97 3.94 -8.45
N LEU A 435 32.36 4.79 -7.58
CA LEU A 435 32.14 6.21 -7.83
C LEU A 435 33.29 7.09 -7.35
N MET A 436 34.23 6.56 -6.54
CA MET A 436 35.29 7.38 -5.94
C MET A 436 36.10 8.20 -6.96
N PRO A 437 36.53 7.64 -8.11
CA PRO A 437 37.27 8.44 -9.11
C PRO A 437 36.44 9.61 -9.65
N LEU A 438 35.15 9.39 -9.93
CA LEU A 438 34.25 10.44 -10.44
C LEU A 438 34.01 11.53 -9.40
N LEU A 439 33.80 11.16 -8.14
CA LEU A 439 33.60 12.09 -7.04
C LEU A 439 34.87 12.93 -6.79
N GLN A 440 36.05 12.32 -6.85
CA GLN A 440 37.33 13.04 -6.70
C GLN A 440 37.57 14.08 -7.80
N VAL A 441 37.18 13.78 -9.04
CA VAL A 441 37.20 14.75 -10.13
C VAL A 441 36.20 15.88 -9.88
N ALA A 442 34.97 15.55 -9.53
CA ALA A 442 33.91 16.54 -9.25
C ALA A 442 34.22 17.44 -8.04
N MET A 443 34.98 16.97 -7.05
CA MET A 443 35.48 17.80 -5.93
C MET A 443 36.41 18.91 -6.36
N ARG A 444 37.03 18.82 -7.53
CA ARG A 444 37.96 19.81 -8.09
C ARG A 444 37.37 20.62 -9.24
N ASP A 445 36.04 20.45 -9.48
CA ASP A 445 35.34 21.18 -10.54
C ASP A 445 35.48 22.69 -10.32
N GLU A 446 35.62 23.43 -11.40
CA GLU A 446 35.68 24.92 -11.36
C GLU A 446 34.44 25.53 -10.71
N ASN A 447 33.28 24.94 -10.91
CA ASN A 447 32.02 25.42 -10.40
C ASN A 447 31.72 24.85 -8.98
N SER A 448 31.46 25.76 -8.05
CA SER A 448 31.20 25.43 -6.65
C SER A 448 29.96 24.55 -6.44
N LEU A 449 28.94 24.62 -7.32
CA LEU A 449 27.75 23.77 -7.21
C LEU A 449 28.07 22.32 -7.52
N VAL A 450 28.98 22.05 -8.45
CA VAL A 450 29.42 20.68 -8.76
C VAL A 450 30.26 20.14 -7.60
N ARG A 451 31.18 20.96 -7.06
CA ARG A 451 31.94 20.59 -5.86
C ARG A 451 31.03 20.29 -4.68
N GLN A 452 29.99 21.12 -4.47
CA GLN A 452 29.00 20.88 -3.42
C GLN A 452 28.26 19.55 -3.63
N ALA A 453 27.78 19.28 -4.84
CA ALA A 453 27.13 18.01 -5.16
C ALA A 453 28.02 16.80 -4.88
N ALA A 454 29.34 16.91 -5.11
CA ALA A 454 30.30 15.86 -4.76
C ALA A 454 30.41 15.67 -3.24
N MET A 455 30.44 16.76 -2.46
CA MET A 455 30.46 16.68 -0.99
C MET A 455 29.19 16.04 -0.43
N ASP A 456 28.02 16.46 -0.92
CA ASP A 456 26.73 15.92 -0.50
C ASP A 456 26.62 14.42 -0.84
N ALA A 457 27.16 14.04 -2.00
CA ALA A 457 27.27 12.64 -2.40
C ALA A 457 28.14 11.83 -1.45
N LEU A 458 29.34 12.31 -1.12
CA LEU A 458 30.24 11.66 -0.16
C LEU A 458 29.62 11.55 1.22
N ALA A 459 28.93 12.60 1.67
CA ALA A 459 28.19 12.59 2.93
C ALA A 459 27.08 11.51 2.93
N SER A 460 26.39 11.31 1.81
CA SER A 460 25.33 10.29 1.68
C SER A 460 25.89 8.85 1.67
N LEU A 461 27.09 8.66 1.14
CA LEU A 461 27.79 7.38 1.12
C LEU A 461 28.38 6.99 2.50
N GLY A 462 28.53 7.95 3.40
CA GLY A 462 29.01 7.74 4.76
C GLY A 462 30.35 6.98 4.81
N PRO A 463 30.47 5.92 5.64
CA PRO A 463 31.74 5.19 5.82
C PRO A 463 32.31 4.57 4.55
N SER A 464 31.48 4.32 3.53
CA SER A 464 31.92 3.78 2.23
C SER A 464 32.78 4.80 1.44
N ALA A 465 32.71 6.09 1.81
CA ALA A 465 33.46 7.15 1.16
C ALA A 465 34.82 7.48 1.83
N ARG A 466 35.31 6.66 2.76
CA ARG A 466 36.58 6.87 3.45
C ARG A 466 37.78 7.06 2.50
N GLY A 467 37.73 6.46 1.30
CA GLY A 467 38.74 6.67 0.26
C GLY A 467 38.88 8.11 -0.24
N ALA A 468 37.92 8.99 0.05
CA ALA A 468 37.95 10.40 -0.31
C ALA A 468 38.47 11.32 0.83
N THR A 469 38.89 10.78 1.98
CA THR A 469 39.28 11.58 3.15
C THR A 469 40.32 12.65 2.82
N SER A 470 41.37 12.37 2.05
CA SER A 470 42.41 13.35 1.68
C SER A 470 41.84 14.51 0.85
N ALA A 471 40.96 14.22 -0.11
CA ALA A 471 40.31 15.24 -0.92
C ALA A 471 39.31 16.07 -0.10
N LEU A 472 38.61 15.48 0.86
CA LEU A 472 37.75 16.22 1.79
C LEU A 472 38.56 17.14 2.71
N VAL A 473 39.73 16.71 3.16
CA VAL A 473 40.66 17.54 3.93
C VAL A 473 41.17 18.74 3.12
N GLU A 474 41.46 18.55 1.82
CA GLU A 474 41.79 19.62 0.89
C GLU A 474 40.63 20.63 0.79
N SER A 475 39.39 20.14 0.69
CA SER A 475 38.16 20.96 0.58
C SER A 475 37.84 21.77 1.84
N LEU A 476 38.41 21.45 3.01
CA LEU A 476 38.32 22.31 4.21
C LEU A 476 38.96 23.68 4.01
N GLY A 477 39.87 23.84 3.02
CA GLY A 477 40.49 25.09 2.63
C GLY A 477 39.85 25.78 1.41
N ASP A 478 38.69 25.27 0.90
CA ASP A 478 38.03 25.85 -0.29
C ASP A 478 37.69 27.33 -0.08
N GLY A 479 37.87 28.16 -1.13
CA GLY A 479 37.50 29.56 -1.11
C GLY A 479 36.03 29.83 -0.79
N ASN A 480 35.14 28.88 -1.20
CA ASN A 480 33.70 28.99 -0.94
C ASN A 480 33.32 28.42 0.44
N ALA A 481 32.70 29.26 1.27
CA ALA A 481 32.30 28.90 2.63
C ALA A 481 31.29 27.73 2.66
N VAL A 482 30.41 27.60 1.64
CA VAL A 482 29.44 26.52 1.53
C VAL A 482 30.16 25.20 1.31
N ILE A 483 31.20 25.19 0.48
CA ILE A 483 32.00 23.97 0.25
C ILE A 483 32.74 23.54 1.52
N ARG A 484 33.35 24.50 2.24
CA ARG A 484 34.00 24.21 3.54
C ARG A 484 33.00 23.57 4.51
N LEU A 485 31.78 24.12 4.59
CA LEU A 485 30.72 23.60 5.44
C LEU A 485 30.28 22.15 5.01
N SER A 486 30.08 21.94 3.71
CA SER A 486 29.74 20.63 3.16
C SER A 486 30.85 19.59 3.37
N ALA A 487 32.13 20.01 3.23
CA ALA A 487 33.27 19.13 3.51
C ALA A 487 33.33 18.70 4.98
N VAL A 488 33.11 19.63 5.92
CA VAL A 488 33.00 19.29 7.35
C VAL A 488 31.89 18.28 7.63
N ARG A 489 30.70 18.50 7.08
CA ARG A 489 29.56 17.59 7.23
C ARG A 489 29.85 16.21 6.62
N ALA A 490 30.48 16.17 5.44
CA ALA A 490 30.86 14.91 4.80
C ALA A 490 31.84 14.13 5.69
N ILE A 491 32.87 14.77 6.21
CA ILE A 491 33.85 14.15 7.12
C ILE A 491 33.16 13.57 8.36
N GLY A 492 32.22 14.28 8.96
CA GLY A 492 31.45 13.78 10.10
C GLY A 492 30.66 12.51 9.81
N LYS A 493 30.19 12.35 8.58
CA LYS A 493 29.45 11.15 8.13
C LYS A 493 30.37 9.96 7.78
N LEU A 494 31.65 10.18 7.51
CA LEU A 494 32.60 9.09 7.20
C LEU A 494 32.85 8.16 8.39
N GLY A 495 32.63 8.60 9.61
CA GLY A 495 32.96 7.84 10.81
C GLY A 495 34.46 7.53 10.90
N SER A 496 35.31 8.51 10.65
CA SER A 496 36.77 8.41 10.76
C SER A 496 37.20 8.39 12.22
N ASP A 497 38.26 7.67 12.52
CA ASP A 497 38.94 7.68 13.83
C ASP A 497 40.33 8.33 13.74
N ASP A 498 40.63 9.05 12.65
CA ASP A 498 41.92 9.70 12.42
C ASP A 498 42.09 10.90 13.37
N PRO A 499 43.08 10.89 14.30
CA PRO A 499 43.31 11.97 15.25
C PRO A 499 43.79 13.27 14.58
N ALA A 500 44.49 13.17 13.45
CA ALA A 500 44.96 14.37 12.72
C ALA A 500 43.78 15.10 12.09
N LEU A 501 42.83 14.38 11.54
CA LEU A 501 41.60 14.91 11.00
C LEU A 501 40.74 15.58 12.09
N ALA A 502 40.60 14.95 13.24
CA ALA A 502 39.89 15.50 14.39
C ALA A 502 40.56 16.81 14.90
N SER A 503 41.89 16.81 14.98
CA SER A 503 42.64 18.02 15.37
C SER A 503 42.45 19.16 14.37
N ARG A 504 42.44 18.86 13.07
CA ARG A 504 42.21 19.88 12.02
C ARG A 504 40.80 20.47 12.09
N LEU A 505 39.77 19.63 12.29
CA LEU A 505 38.40 20.08 12.50
C LEU A 505 38.29 20.94 13.76
N ALA A 506 38.90 20.52 14.87
CA ALA A 506 38.90 21.27 16.12
C ALA A 506 39.54 22.68 15.97
N GLY A 507 40.62 22.75 15.20
CA GLY A 507 41.26 24.04 14.88
C GLY A 507 40.40 24.99 14.03
N MET A 508 39.34 24.50 13.40
CA MET A 508 38.38 25.33 12.66
C MET A 508 37.31 25.97 13.55
N LEU A 509 37.24 25.63 14.85
CA LEU A 509 36.27 26.22 15.78
C LEU A 509 36.59 27.67 16.10
N ASP A 510 37.85 28.04 16.11
CA ASP A 510 38.30 29.40 16.36
C ASP A 510 37.98 30.29 15.14
N GLY A 511 37.26 31.38 15.36
CA GLY A 511 36.85 32.30 14.31
C GLY A 511 35.77 31.80 13.33
N ALA A 512 35.23 30.62 13.55
CA ALA A 512 34.15 30.08 12.74
C ALA A 512 32.82 30.82 12.95
N GLY A 513 32.09 31.07 11.86
CA GLY A 513 30.68 31.48 11.93
C GLY A 513 29.81 30.39 12.54
N THR A 514 28.60 30.77 12.97
CA THR A 514 27.68 29.86 13.72
C THR A 514 27.44 28.53 13.04
N ASP A 515 27.15 28.53 11.74
CA ASP A 515 26.81 27.29 10.99
C ASP A 515 28.01 26.35 10.84
N LEU A 516 29.19 26.92 10.56
CA LEU A 516 30.41 26.12 10.45
C LEU A 516 30.82 25.56 11.81
N ARG A 517 30.70 26.35 12.87
CA ARG A 517 31.01 25.93 14.24
C ARG A 517 30.12 24.78 14.66
N LEU A 518 28.79 24.89 14.40
CA LEU A 518 27.82 23.79 14.67
C LEU A 518 28.21 22.53 13.90
N ALA A 519 28.48 22.65 12.60
CA ALA A 519 28.82 21.49 11.76
C ALA A 519 30.13 20.81 12.21
N VAL A 520 31.13 21.60 12.64
CA VAL A 520 32.40 21.08 13.18
C VAL A 520 32.14 20.28 14.46
N VAL A 521 31.34 20.84 15.38
CA VAL A 521 31.01 20.19 16.64
C VAL A 521 30.25 18.88 16.40
N GLU A 522 29.26 18.91 15.52
CA GLU A 522 28.52 17.71 15.14
C GLU A 522 29.43 16.63 14.51
N SER A 523 30.37 17.07 13.67
CA SER A 523 31.32 16.17 13.01
C SER A 523 32.29 15.55 14.00
N LEU A 524 32.82 16.33 14.96
CA LEU A 524 33.64 15.81 16.04
C LEU A 524 32.89 14.80 16.91
N GLY A 525 31.60 15.01 17.13
CA GLY A 525 30.72 14.04 17.81
C GLY A 525 30.50 12.74 17.04
N GLY A 526 30.94 12.62 15.80
CA GLY A 526 30.99 11.40 15.01
C GLY A 526 32.22 10.52 15.21
N PHE A 527 33.29 11.05 15.82
CA PHE A 527 34.52 10.31 16.11
C PHE A 527 34.35 9.48 17.39
N ARG A 528 34.88 8.27 17.38
CA ARG A 528 34.88 7.39 18.58
C ARG A 528 35.89 7.83 19.63
N LYS A 529 37.00 8.42 19.18
CA LYS A 529 38.07 8.96 20.04
C LYS A 529 38.50 10.32 19.51
N LEU A 530 38.72 11.24 20.42
CA LEU A 530 39.25 12.57 20.11
C LEU A 530 40.61 12.79 20.81
N PRO A 531 41.55 13.42 20.14
CA PRO A 531 42.77 13.90 20.81
C PRO A 531 42.43 14.95 21.89
N LYS A 532 43.25 15.02 22.94
CA LYS A 532 43.01 15.92 24.09
C LYS A 532 42.76 17.39 23.66
N GLY A 533 43.46 17.87 22.67
CA GLY A 533 43.25 19.24 22.13
C GLY A 533 41.84 19.44 21.56
N ALA A 534 41.30 18.44 20.83
CA ALA A 534 39.94 18.52 20.29
C ALA A 534 38.85 18.51 21.39
N VAL A 535 39.09 17.74 22.47
CA VAL A 535 38.20 17.79 23.65
C VAL A 535 38.25 19.18 24.31
N THR A 536 39.42 19.79 24.42
CA THR A 536 39.60 21.15 24.97
C THR A 536 38.85 22.18 24.09
N SER A 537 38.96 22.07 22.77
CA SER A 537 38.22 22.95 21.83
C SER A 537 36.70 22.79 21.97
N LEU A 538 36.20 21.55 22.16
CA LEU A 538 34.76 21.32 22.43
C LEU A 538 34.33 21.94 23.76
N VAL A 539 35.17 21.89 24.79
CA VAL A 539 34.90 22.58 26.08
C VAL A 539 34.81 24.08 25.89
N GLY A 540 35.71 24.66 25.08
CA GLY A 540 35.67 26.10 24.75
C GLY A 540 34.36 26.54 24.09
N VAL A 541 33.76 25.67 23.30
CA VAL A 541 32.45 25.91 22.65
C VAL A 541 31.29 25.96 23.65
N LEU A 542 31.40 25.37 24.82
CA LEU A 542 30.34 25.43 25.84
C LEU A 542 30.04 26.82 26.36
N GLY A 543 30.99 27.75 26.19
CA GLY A 543 30.84 29.19 26.58
C GLY A 543 30.19 30.07 25.51
N VAL A 544 29.85 29.59 24.32
CA VAL A 544 29.24 30.42 23.27
C VAL A 544 27.72 30.55 23.48
N GLU A 545 27.14 31.69 23.08
CA GLU A 545 25.71 31.96 23.31
C GLU A 545 24.75 31.12 22.45
N HIS A 546 25.23 30.43 21.41
CA HIS A 546 24.37 29.68 20.50
C HIS A 546 23.99 28.31 21.09
N VAL A 547 22.75 28.18 21.58
CA VAL A 547 22.22 27.01 22.29
C VAL A 547 22.35 25.70 21.49
N ALA A 548 22.12 25.70 20.16
CA ALA A 548 22.24 24.51 19.34
C ALA A 548 23.70 24.00 19.31
N THR A 549 24.69 24.89 19.20
CA THR A 549 26.12 24.53 19.22
C THR A 549 26.54 23.99 20.57
N GLN A 550 26.08 24.63 21.67
CA GLN A 550 26.31 24.11 23.03
C GLN A 550 25.72 22.69 23.19
N SER A 551 24.46 22.50 22.76
CA SER A 551 23.79 21.20 22.86
C SER A 551 24.53 20.11 22.07
N ALA A 552 24.96 20.42 20.85
CA ALA A 552 25.78 19.51 20.05
C ALA A 552 27.13 19.17 20.71
N ALA A 553 27.76 20.16 21.38
CA ALA A 553 29.01 19.90 22.11
C ALA A 553 28.79 19.00 23.31
N PHE A 554 27.72 19.20 24.09
CA PHE A 554 27.35 18.27 25.16
C PHE A 554 27.11 16.85 24.64
N ASP A 555 26.38 16.70 23.51
CA ASP A 555 26.12 15.40 22.90
C ASP A 555 27.40 14.73 22.40
N ALA A 556 28.33 15.49 21.86
CA ALA A 556 29.65 15.00 21.45
C ALA A 556 30.46 14.51 22.66
N LEU A 557 30.49 15.28 23.74
CA LEU A 557 31.17 14.90 25.00
C LEU A 557 30.51 13.67 25.66
N ALA A 558 29.18 13.58 25.62
CA ALA A 558 28.44 12.42 26.12
C ALA A 558 28.79 11.13 25.37
N LYS A 559 28.91 11.19 24.03
CA LYS A 559 29.32 10.05 23.20
C LYS A 559 30.75 9.58 23.46
N LEU A 560 31.64 10.49 23.78
CA LEU A 560 33.02 10.18 24.17
C LEU A 560 33.09 9.49 25.54
N GLY A 561 32.07 9.68 26.37
CA GLY A 561 32.02 9.09 27.70
C GLY A 561 33.24 9.45 28.57
N PRO A 562 33.87 8.46 29.22
CA PRO A 562 35.01 8.71 30.12
C PRO A 562 36.22 9.43 29.50
N GLU A 563 36.42 9.33 28.19
CA GLU A 563 37.49 10.05 27.47
C GLU A 563 37.30 11.58 27.55
N ALA A 564 36.07 12.06 27.76
CA ALA A 564 35.77 13.49 27.96
C ALA A 564 35.96 13.98 29.41
N LYS A 565 36.63 13.24 30.27
CA LYS A 565 36.91 13.64 31.69
C LYS A 565 37.44 15.09 31.84
N PRO A 566 38.28 15.62 30.94
CA PRO A 566 38.68 17.05 31.01
C PRO A 566 37.52 18.05 30.96
N ALA A 567 36.35 17.66 30.48
CA ALA A 567 35.17 18.52 30.40
C ALA A 567 34.36 18.60 31.71
N LEU A 568 34.63 17.76 32.72
CA LEU A 568 33.86 17.67 33.97
C LEU A 568 33.66 19.02 34.67
N PRO A 569 34.69 19.92 34.80
CA PRO A 569 34.48 21.22 35.42
C PRO A 569 33.43 22.07 34.68
N ALA A 570 33.50 22.11 33.35
CA ALA A 570 32.55 22.85 32.51
C ALA A 570 31.14 22.21 32.53
N LEU A 571 31.05 20.89 32.54
CA LEU A 571 29.78 20.17 32.68
C LEU A 571 29.10 20.48 34.01
N ASN A 572 29.84 20.44 35.12
CA ASN A 572 29.33 20.78 36.47
C ASN A 572 28.90 22.27 36.58
N GLN A 573 29.45 23.15 35.81
CA GLN A 573 28.99 24.54 35.69
C GLN A 573 27.70 24.61 34.84
N ALA A 574 27.64 23.92 33.70
CA ALA A 574 26.54 23.98 32.76
C ALA A 574 25.24 23.36 33.27
N VAL A 575 25.28 22.41 34.22
CA VAL A 575 24.07 21.88 34.88
C VAL A 575 23.33 22.95 35.71
N ARG A 576 23.91 24.12 35.91
CA ARG A 576 23.30 25.26 36.59
C ARG A 576 22.99 26.44 35.66
N HIS A 577 23.09 26.25 34.34
CA HIS A 577 22.85 27.27 33.34
C HIS A 577 21.40 27.76 33.34
N ASP A 578 21.15 29.06 32.99
CA ASP A 578 19.80 29.63 32.96
C ASP A 578 18.87 28.92 31.98
N ASN A 579 19.39 28.50 30.82
CA ASN A 579 18.63 27.79 29.82
C ASN A 579 18.43 26.29 30.20
N ALA A 580 17.17 25.88 30.35
CA ALA A 580 16.82 24.52 30.74
C ALA A 580 17.29 23.45 29.70
N GLY A 581 17.35 23.79 28.41
CA GLY A 581 17.90 22.91 27.39
C GLY A 581 19.37 22.61 27.60
N VAL A 582 20.14 23.63 27.92
CA VAL A 582 21.58 23.53 28.26
C VAL A 582 21.77 22.68 29.52
N ARG A 583 21.00 22.95 30.58
CA ARG A 583 21.07 22.11 31.81
C ARG A 583 20.79 20.64 31.52
N ALA A 584 19.75 20.35 30.74
CA ALA A 584 19.38 18.96 30.43
C ALA A 584 20.47 18.24 29.60
N SER A 585 21.04 18.92 28.58
CA SER A 585 22.13 18.37 27.76
C SER A 585 23.42 18.18 28.57
N ALA A 586 23.75 19.16 29.42
CA ALA A 586 24.90 19.06 30.31
C ALA A 586 24.76 17.91 31.33
N LEU A 587 23.55 17.71 31.88
CA LEU A 587 23.26 16.60 32.81
C LEU A 587 23.38 15.24 32.14
N ASN A 588 22.89 15.11 30.89
CA ASN A 588 23.07 13.90 30.08
C ASN A 588 24.55 13.63 29.82
N ALA A 589 25.32 14.64 29.43
CA ALA A 589 26.77 14.49 29.22
C ALA A 589 27.49 14.13 30.51
N LEU A 590 27.16 14.78 31.62
CA LEU A 590 27.72 14.46 32.92
C LEU A 590 27.48 13.00 33.30
N ALA A 591 26.30 12.47 33.08
CA ALA A 591 25.95 11.07 33.35
C ALA A 591 26.78 10.05 32.56
N LYS A 592 27.33 10.43 31.40
CA LYS A 592 28.18 9.55 30.59
C LYS A 592 29.66 9.74 30.83
N VAL A 593 30.09 10.90 31.32
CA VAL A 593 31.50 11.27 31.51
C VAL A 593 31.97 11.03 32.94
N GLU A 594 31.12 11.28 33.94
CA GLU A 594 31.45 11.11 35.37
C GLU A 594 31.49 9.62 35.73
N GLN A 595 32.59 9.20 36.34
CA GLN A 595 32.82 7.82 36.79
C GLN A 595 32.70 7.66 38.31
N ASP A 596 32.55 8.77 39.01
CA ASP A 596 32.30 8.76 40.48
C ASP A 596 30.79 8.71 40.71
N ASP A 597 30.30 7.52 41.00
CA ASP A 597 28.86 7.26 41.20
C ASP A 597 28.24 8.15 42.28
N ALA A 598 28.99 8.49 43.31
CA ALA A 598 28.47 9.34 44.38
C ALA A 598 28.26 10.78 43.94
N LYS A 599 29.19 11.33 43.14
CA LYS A 599 29.06 12.69 42.54
C LYS A 599 27.94 12.74 41.51
N LEU A 600 27.88 11.73 40.65
CA LEU A 600 26.82 11.63 39.64
C LEU A 600 25.46 11.53 40.34
N LEU A 601 25.31 10.64 41.31
CA LEU A 601 24.06 10.47 42.03
C LEU A 601 23.62 11.77 42.74
N ALA A 602 24.55 12.52 43.34
CA ALA A 602 24.26 13.80 43.97
C ALA A 602 23.76 14.85 42.92
N ALA A 603 24.39 14.92 41.78
CA ALA A 603 23.97 15.82 40.69
C ALA A 603 22.57 15.46 40.14
N LEU A 604 22.32 14.17 39.90
CA LEU A 604 21.02 13.70 39.41
C LEU A 604 19.91 13.91 40.44
N LYS A 605 20.17 13.67 41.75
CA LYS A 605 19.21 13.96 42.83
C LYS A 605 18.86 15.44 42.89
N SER A 606 19.85 16.33 42.79
CA SER A 606 19.61 17.78 42.74
C SER A 606 18.73 18.16 41.53
N ALA A 607 18.97 17.57 40.39
CA ALA A 607 18.22 17.84 39.17
C ALA A 607 16.76 17.34 39.18
N LEU A 608 16.39 16.42 40.08
CA LEU A 608 14.98 16.03 40.30
C LEU A 608 14.13 17.21 40.80
N GLY A 609 14.73 18.22 41.43
CA GLY A 609 14.07 19.44 41.90
C GLY A 609 14.00 20.57 40.88
N ASP A 610 14.50 20.38 39.64
CA ASP A 610 14.56 21.46 38.67
C ASP A 610 13.17 21.96 38.26
N SER A 611 13.06 23.27 38.01
CA SER A 611 11.81 23.90 37.56
C SER A 611 11.32 23.37 36.21
N SER A 612 12.26 22.97 35.34
CA SER A 612 11.95 22.46 34.00
C SER A 612 11.73 20.94 34.01
N ALA A 613 10.59 20.49 33.51
CA ALA A 613 10.30 19.08 33.29
C ALA A 613 11.35 18.38 32.43
N LYS A 614 11.91 19.07 31.43
CA LYS A 614 12.96 18.52 30.56
C LYS A 614 14.20 18.10 31.36
N VAL A 615 14.61 18.90 32.34
CA VAL A 615 15.76 18.59 33.21
C VAL A 615 15.42 17.46 34.15
N ARG A 616 14.24 17.52 34.81
CA ARG A 616 13.76 16.45 35.70
C ARG A 616 13.66 15.12 34.96
N HIS A 617 13.06 15.09 33.77
CA HIS A 617 12.94 13.86 32.95
C HIS A 617 14.31 13.30 32.56
N THR A 618 15.29 14.16 32.28
CA THR A 618 16.66 13.71 32.03
C THR A 618 17.24 13.05 33.29
N ALA A 619 17.13 13.70 34.46
CA ALA A 619 17.59 13.13 35.71
C ALA A 619 16.91 11.77 36.01
N ILE A 620 15.60 11.69 35.91
CA ILE A 620 14.83 10.48 36.13
C ILE A 620 15.29 9.34 35.17
N ARG A 621 15.49 9.64 33.92
CA ARG A 621 15.96 8.67 32.93
C ARG A 621 17.36 8.17 33.26
N GLU A 622 18.30 9.06 33.53
CA GLU A 622 19.68 8.67 33.89
C GLU A 622 19.75 7.88 35.19
N LEU A 623 18.95 8.25 36.21
CA LEU A 623 18.80 7.41 37.42
C LEU A 623 18.25 6.02 37.07
N GLY A 624 17.32 5.91 36.14
CA GLY A 624 16.83 4.63 35.62
C GLY A 624 17.91 3.81 34.92
N GLU A 625 18.83 4.46 34.17
CA GLU A 625 19.96 3.79 33.51
C GLU A 625 21.03 3.31 34.52
N LEU A 626 21.26 4.05 35.59
CA LEU A 626 22.12 3.58 36.71
C LEU A 626 21.54 2.35 37.41
N GLY A 627 20.27 2.08 37.24
CA GLY A 627 19.64 0.86 37.81
C GLY A 627 19.80 0.76 39.33
N SER A 628 20.39 -0.34 39.85
CA SER A 628 20.51 -0.60 41.29
C SER A 628 21.34 0.44 42.02
N ASP A 629 22.26 1.11 41.38
CA ASP A 629 23.17 2.05 41.98
C ASP A 629 22.48 3.39 42.32
N ALA A 630 21.36 3.64 41.64
CA ALA A 630 20.47 4.78 41.92
C ALA A 630 19.47 4.51 43.08
N ARG A 631 19.53 3.38 43.80
CA ARG A 631 18.60 3.11 44.94
C ARG A 631 18.57 4.23 45.97
N PRO A 632 19.69 4.92 46.32
CA PRO A 632 19.64 6.00 47.27
C PRO A 632 18.85 7.23 46.81
N ALA A 633 18.45 7.32 45.52
CA ALA A 633 17.53 8.33 45.01
C ALA A 633 16.05 7.90 45.06
N GLY A 634 15.77 6.74 45.63
CA GLY A 634 14.42 6.21 45.75
C GLY A 634 13.41 7.17 46.36
N PRO A 635 13.67 7.76 47.54
CA PRO A 635 12.74 8.69 48.18
C PRO A 635 12.38 9.87 47.29
N GLU A 636 13.37 10.51 46.63
CA GLU A 636 13.16 11.65 45.75
C GLU A 636 12.42 11.27 44.45
N LEU A 637 12.66 10.06 43.92
CA LEU A 637 11.90 9.53 42.78
C LEU A 637 10.44 9.29 43.17
N PHE A 638 10.15 8.77 44.34
CA PHE A 638 8.77 8.56 44.78
C PHE A 638 7.98 9.87 44.89
N VAL A 639 8.61 10.98 45.32
CA VAL A 639 7.97 12.31 45.33
C VAL A 639 7.56 12.75 43.92
N ARG A 640 8.26 12.32 42.85
CA ARG A 640 7.90 12.66 41.48
C ARG A 640 6.68 11.91 40.94
N LEU A 641 6.21 10.86 41.62
CA LEU A 641 4.98 10.15 41.26
C LEU A 641 3.72 11.03 41.43
N ASP A 642 3.76 11.99 42.32
CA ASP A 642 2.65 12.91 42.60
C ASP A 642 2.46 13.95 41.49
N THR A 643 3.53 14.23 40.73
CA THR A 643 3.50 15.17 39.60
C THR A 643 3.04 14.46 38.33
N SER A 644 1.89 14.85 37.78
CA SER A 644 1.31 14.23 36.57
C SER A 644 2.27 14.18 35.39
N GLU A 645 3.05 15.24 35.18
CA GLU A 645 4.04 15.40 34.12
C GLU A 645 5.20 14.40 34.26
N ASP A 646 5.69 14.16 35.48
CA ASP A 646 6.86 13.31 35.74
C ASP A 646 6.50 11.83 35.96
N ARG A 647 5.26 11.53 36.30
CA ARG A 647 4.75 10.24 36.78
C ARG A 647 5.15 9.05 35.92
N GLN A 648 4.89 9.15 34.63
CA GLN A 648 5.12 8.02 33.71
C GLN A 648 6.61 7.67 33.57
N VAL A 649 7.47 8.70 33.41
CA VAL A 649 8.93 8.51 33.34
C VAL A 649 9.48 7.96 34.65
N THR A 650 8.95 8.43 35.78
CA THR A 650 9.36 7.99 37.10
C THR A 650 9.00 6.53 37.37
N MET A 651 7.80 6.08 37.04
CA MET A 651 7.44 4.67 37.13
C MET A 651 8.36 3.77 36.29
N ALA A 652 8.75 4.23 35.09
CA ALA A 652 9.67 3.49 34.26
C ALA A 652 11.07 3.39 34.91
N ALA A 653 11.58 4.49 35.44
CA ALA A 653 12.87 4.53 36.16
C ALA A 653 12.87 3.64 37.41
N LEU A 654 11.84 3.74 38.26
CA LEU A 654 11.72 2.94 39.48
C LEU A 654 11.70 1.42 39.23
N ARG A 655 11.16 0.99 38.06
CA ARG A 655 11.22 -0.44 37.67
C ARG A 655 12.66 -0.92 37.43
N ARG A 656 13.55 -0.05 36.95
CA ARG A 656 14.96 -0.35 36.69
C ARG A 656 15.82 -0.20 37.92
N VAL A 657 15.59 0.85 38.71
CA VAL A 657 16.31 1.14 39.98
C VAL A 657 16.08 0.05 41.03
N ARG A 658 14.92 -0.61 41.03
CA ARG A 658 14.57 -1.69 41.96
C ARG A 658 14.75 -1.28 43.42
N VAL A 659 14.14 -0.16 43.79
CA VAL A 659 14.15 0.32 45.19
C VAL A 659 13.71 -0.83 46.10
N ARG A 660 14.45 -1.05 47.20
CA ARG A 660 14.18 -2.14 48.18
C ARG A 660 13.34 -1.69 49.35
N ASP A 661 13.20 -0.40 49.56
CA ASP A 661 12.43 0.16 50.65
C ASP A 661 10.93 -0.10 50.43
N VAL A 662 10.39 -1.06 51.21
CA VAL A 662 9.00 -1.49 51.13
C VAL A 662 8.05 -0.38 51.58
N ASP A 663 8.50 0.50 52.51
CA ASP A 663 7.66 1.56 53.04
C ASP A 663 7.33 2.62 52.02
N LEU A 664 8.25 2.92 51.08
CA LEU A 664 7.98 3.79 49.94
C LEU A 664 6.89 3.25 49.00
N TYR A 665 6.86 1.94 48.81
CA TYR A 665 5.78 1.33 48.01
C TYR A 665 4.46 1.26 48.81
N ILE A 666 4.51 1.11 50.14
CA ILE A 666 3.32 1.13 50.97
C ILE A 666 2.69 2.53 50.94
N SER A 667 3.47 3.60 51.06
CA SER A 667 2.95 4.97 50.91
C SER A 667 2.32 5.24 49.56
N ALA A 668 2.87 4.66 48.50
CA ALA A 668 2.32 4.79 47.14
C ALA A 668 1.00 4.02 46.89
N LEU A 669 0.61 3.09 47.80
CA LEU A 669 -0.68 2.41 47.74
C LEU A 669 -1.88 3.34 48.03
N ASP A 670 -1.67 4.44 48.71
CA ASP A 670 -2.69 5.43 49.06
C ASP A 670 -2.72 6.64 48.06
N ASN A 671 -1.94 6.56 47.00
CA ASN A 671 -1.84 7.63 46.03
C ASN A 671 -3.18 7.83 45.30
N GLU A 672 -3.57 9.09 45.02
CA GLU A 672 -4.81 9.43 44.33
C GLU A 672 -4.88 8.81 42.94
N GLU A 673 -3.73 8.68 42.26
CA GLU A 673 -3.63 8.16 40.91
C GLU A 673 -3.66 6.63 40.88
N PRO A 674 -4.64 6.03 40.18
CA PRO A 674 -4.79 4.56 40.18
C PRO A 674 -3.61 3.82 39.52
N LEU A 675 -2.90 4.44 38.59
CA LEU A 675 -1.71 3.84 37.96
C LEU A 675 -0.53 3.75 38.92
N VAL A 676 -0.41 4.70 39.85
CA VAL A 676 0.61 4.64 40.93
C VAL A 676 0.28 3.54 41.90
N ARG A 677 -0.99 3.40 42.35
CA ARG A 677 -1.44 2.29 43.20
C ARG A 677 -1.20 0.93 42.53
N LEU A 678 -1.52 0.82 41.25
CA LEU A 678 -1.25 -0.39 40.46
C LEU A 678 0.25 -0.73 40.44
N PHE A 679 1.08 0.29 40.16
CA PHE A 679 2.54 0.14 40.14
C PHE A 679 3.09 -0.33 41.51
N ALA A 680 2.63 0.25 42.60
CA ALA A 680 3.01 -0.14 43.96
C ALA A 680 2.62 -1.59 44.23
N CYS A 681 1.39 -2.02 43.92
CA CYS A 681 0.96 -3.41 44.05
C CYS A 681 1.86 -4.37 43.22
N GLN A 682 2.22 -4.02 42.00
CA GLN A 682 3.11 -4.83 41.15
C GLN A 682 4.52 -4.96 41.75
N ALA A 683 5.06 -3.87 42.29
CA ALA A 683 6.38 -3.86 42.89
C ALA A 683 6.40 -4.71 44.18
N LEU A 684 5.41 -4.55 45.06
CA LEU A 684 5.26 -5.33 46.29
C LEU A 684 5.05 -6.83 46.01
N ARG A 685 4.26 -7.15 44.96
CA ARG A 685 4.10 -8.54 44.49
C ARG A 685 5.44 -9.17 44.08
N ARG A 686 6.29 -8.42 43.37
CA ARG A 686 7.63 -8.90 42.97
C ARG A 686 8.58 -9.06 44.15
N ALA A 687 8.42 -8.25 45.19
CA ALA A 687 9.19 -8.37 46.41
C ALA A 687 8.82 -9.63 47.26
N GLY A 688 7.65 -10.20 47.00
CA GLY A 688 7.21 -11.45 47.62
C GLY A 688 7.21 -11.40 49.12
N LYS A 689 7.64 -12.47 49.78
CA LYS A 689 7.64 -12.60 51.27
C LYS A 689 8.34 -11.45 51.98
N GLY A 690 9.30 -10.76 51.37
CA GLY A 690 9.99 -9.59 51.91
C GLY A 690 9.08 -8.37 52.13
N ALA A 691 7.93 -8.32 51.45
CA ALA A 691 6.98 -7.22 51.58
C ALA A 691 5.72 -7.58 52.39
N ARG A 692 5.74 -8.63 53.21
CA ARG A 692 4.57 -9.08 54.02
C ARG A 692 3.93 -7.97 54.84
N LYS A 693 4.69 -6.99 55.33
CA LYS A 693 4.17 -5.84 56.10
C LYS A 693 3.19 -4.98 55.32
N ALA A 694 3.20 -5.05 53.96
CA ALA A 694 2.29 -4.31 53.08
C ALA A 694 0.88 -4.94 52.95
N ARG A 695 0.67 -6.16 53.46
CA ARG A 695 -0.60 -6.89 53.33
C ARG A 695 -1.83 -6.11 53.81
N PRO A 696 -1.83 -5.40 54.98
CA PRO A 696 -2.99 -4.64 55.40
C PRO A 696 -3.41 -3.57 54.39
N GLU A 697 -2.45 -2.82 53.87
CA GLU A 697 -2.70 -1.73 52.91
C GLU A 697 -3.12 -2.26 51.55
N ILE A 698 -2.48 -3.31 51.04
CA ILE A 698 -2.90 -3.97 49.78
C ILE A 698 -4.32 -4.54 49.92
N SER A 699 -4.70 -5.03 51.11
CA SER A 699 -6.04 -5.57 51.35
C SER A 699 -7.13 -4.51 51.15
N LYS A 700 -6.88 -3.25 51.51
CA LYS A 700 -7.81 -2.14 51.25
C LYS A 700 -8.07 -1.96 49.73
N LEU A 701 -7.04 -2.15 48.91
CA LEU A 701 -7.14 -2.00 47.43
C LEU A 701 -7.89 -3.14 46.73
N THR A 702 -8.24 -4.23 47.42
CA THR A 702 -9.16 -5.25 46.87
C THR A 702 -10.57 -4.69 46.64
N ARG A 703 -10.87 -3.52 47.20
CA ARG A 703 -12.12 -2.76 47.02
C ARG A 703 -11.90 -1.44 46.24
N ASP A 704 -10.76 -1.24 45.58
CA ASP A 704 -10.43 -0.05 44.82
C ASP A 704 -11.50 0.24 43.76
N LYS A 705 -11.70 1.52 43.44
CA LYS A 705 -12.64 1.96 42.37
C LYS A 705 -12.35 1.29 41.04
N TYR A 706 -11.08 1.07 40.69
CA TYR A 706 -10.65 0.58 39.40
C TYR A 706 -10.40 -0.93 39.39
N ASP A 707 -10.98 -1.65 38.44
CA ASP A 707 -10.93 -3.12 38.37
C ASP A 707 -9.50 -3.67 38.20
N TYR A 708 -8.66 -3.02 37.43
CA TYR A 708 -7.27 -3.44 37.21
C TYR A 708 -6.42 -3.31 38.50
N VAL A 709 -6.72 -2.33 39.36
CA VAL A 709 -6.06 -2.20 40.66
C VAL A 709 -6.53 -3.32 41.58
N ARG A 710 -7.86 -3.56 41.65
CA ARG A 710 -8.42 -4.66 42.45
C ARG A 710 -7.81 -6.02 42.11
N ARG A 711 -7.70 -6.31 40.79
CA ARG A 711 -7.12 -7.56 40.28
C ARG A 711 -5.65 -7.71 40.72
N GLU A 712 -4.86 -6.66 40.58
CA GLU A 712 -3.45 -6.71 40.95
C GLU A 712 -3.25 -6.77 42.45
N ALA A 713 -4.06 -6.08 43.23
CA ALA A 713 -4.03 -6.18 44.68
C ALA A 713 -4.26 -7.63 45.18
N ARG A 714 -5.24 -8.34 44.61
CA ARG A 714 -5.46 -9.77 44.92
C ARG A 714 -4.24 -10.63 44.59
N ARG A 715 -3.65 -10.43 43.37
CA ARG A 715 -2.44 -11.14 42.95
C ARG A 715 -1.26 -10.85 43.88
N ALA A 716 -1.13 -9.61 44.34
CA ALA A 716 -0.08 -9.22 45.27
C ALA A 716 -0.28 -9.91 46.65
N LEU A 717 -1.50 -9.93 47.16
CA LEU A 717 -1.81 -10.63 48.45
C LEU A 717 -1.49 -12.11 48.39
N ASP A 718 -1.75 -12.76 47.25
CA ASP A 718 -1.41 -14.18 47.07
C ASP A 718 0.10 -14.42 47.05
N ALA A 719 0.86 -13.55 46.37
CA ALA A 719 2.33 -13.63 46.34
C ALA A 719 3.00 -13.32 47.68
N LEU A 720 2.30 -12.65 48.62
CA LEU A 720 2.78 -12.28 49.96
C LEU A 720 2.39 -13.30 51.03
N LYS A 721 1.71 -14.39 50.71
CA LYS A 721 1.43 -15.49 51.61
C LYS A 721 2.72 -16.21 51.96
#